data_cedb2ad361d0dd9b26831f66144e096b
#
_entry.id   cedb2ad361d0dd9b26831f66144e096b
#
_cell.length_a   1.000
_cell.length_b   1.000
_cell.length_c   1.000
_cell.angle_alpha   90.00
_cell.angle_beta   90.00
_cell.angle_gamma   90.00
#
_symmetry.space_group_name_H-M   'P 1'
#
loop_
_entity.id
_entity.type
_entity.pdbx_description
1 polymer ?
#
loop_
_entity_poly.entity_id
_entity_poly.type
_entity_poly.pdbx_seq_one_letter_code
_entity_poly.pdbx_strand_id
1 'polypeptide(L)'
;MHKNYGLNELREMFLKFFETKGHLRLPSFSLIPQNDASLLLINSGMAPMKPWFTGEQEPPRHRVTTCQKCIRTGDIENIGHTARHGTYFEMLGNFSFGDYFKRDAIHWAWEFLTSPEWVGLEADRLYPSVFAGNETTPADDEAFRIWNEEIGIPAERIFKFGKEDNFWEHGSGPCGPCSEIYYDRGPEWGCGKPGCTVGCDCDRYIEVWNIVFSQFDNDGEGHYTELKQKNIDTGMGLERLACVCQNVASLFDVDTVMNITNKVSEITHAHYGETAAKDVSLRVITDHIRSSVFMICDGVLPSNEGRGYVLRRLLRRAARHGKLLGVNDPFLYEVCDTVIHENEGHYPELRERQDYITKVIRTEEENFARTIDGGLKIFNDMLEQHKAKGEKIFSGADAFKLYDTYGFPIDLTMEMVQEQGMAVDEKGFQKLMQEQKERARKAREALGDLGWAGVEFGKDVPETEFVGYDHTAIDGARVVALVVENEQAEELMPGVEGIVVLDKTPFYAEMGGQVGDHGVLTAANGGVFQVTDVQKNKGGKYMHYGKMTGGVLKLGDAVSAAIDVPRRKAIMRAHSATHLLDAVLRKVLGDHVHQAGSLVEPDKLRFDFTHFAALTAEELSQVSAQVNEAVLEGFDVNTEVLPIEEAKQRGAIALFGEKYGDTVRVVDMGQGFSVEFCGGTHLDNTAKVGVFHIDSEFSVASGVRRIEATTGFKSLEIMNRNQALLFEAAAVLKAKPVELREKAEQNMAELREMRHTIEKFQAKEAAGETERFLMGGHDLGELKVLTATLPNADAAKLRQMGDMLRDKQPNVVAVLSTVNDGKITLLAVCGKEAVAKGIKAGDIIKNVTAICGGKGGGKPDSAMGGGSDVLKLDDALAKVDDLVAEKLGL
;
A
#
# COMPACT_ATOMS: atom_id res chain seq x y z
N MET A 1 -42.34 -29.78 -1.77
CA MET A 1 -41.01 -30.18 -2.26
C MET A 1 -40.24 -28.87 -2.44
N HIS A 2 -39.28 -28.59 -1.59
CA HIS A 2 -38.40 -27.46 -1.81
C HIS A 2 -37.72 -27.64 -3.18
N LYS A 3 -37.90 -26.68 -4.07
CA LYS A 3 -37.12 -26.60 -5.28
C LYS A 3 -35.73 -26.10 -4.88
N ASN A 4 -34.70 -26.86 -5.14
CA ASN A 4 -33.33 -26.52 -4.85
C ASN A 4 -32.82 -25.59 -5.97
N TYR A 5 -32.99 -24.27 -5.78
CA TYR A 5 -32.49 -23.26 -6.74
C TYR A 5 -31.05 -22.90 -6.45
N GLY A 6 -30.22 -22.81 -7.50
CA GLY A 6 -28.86 -22.26 -7.41
C GLY A 6 -28.85 -20.74 -7.17
N LEU A 7 -27.77 -20.22 -6.56
CA LEU A 7 -27.63 -18.79 -6.26
C LEU A 7 -27.79 -17.92 -7.53
N ASN A 8 -27.16 -18.30 -8.63
CA ASN A 8 -27.26 -17.58 -9.89
C ASN A 8 -28.68 -17.63 -10.49
N GLU A 9 -29.40 -18.73 -10.28
CA GLU A 9 -30.79 -18.89 -10.72
C GLU A 9 -31.71 -17.96 -9.92
N LEU A 10 -31.57 -17.90 -8.60
CA LEU A 10 -32.32 -16.98 -7.73
C LEU A 10 -32.10 -15.50 -8.08
N ARG A 11 -30.87 -15.11 -8.38
CA ARG A 11 -30.56 -13.75 -8.85
C ARG A 11 -31.35 -13.40 -10.10
N GLU A 12 -31.28 -14.24 -11.11
CA GLU A 12 -31.96 -13.99 -12.38
C GLU A 12 -33.47 -14.04 -12.23
N MET A 13 -33.98 -14.94 -11.38
CA MET A 13 -35.42 -15.06 -11.07
C MET A 13 -35.96 -13.77 -10.43
N PHE A 14 -35.25 -13.17 -9.47
CA PHE A 14 -35.69 -11.93 -8.83
C PHE A 14 -35.71 -10.76 -9.83
N LEU A 15 -34.66 -10.60 -10.61
CA LEU A 15 -34.58 -9.53 -11.60
C LEU A 15 -35.70 -9.66 -12.65
N LYS A 16 -35.93 -10.86 -13.17
CA LYS A 16 -37.02 -11.11 -14.10
C LYS A 16 -38.40 -10.87 -13.50
N PHE A 17 -38.62 -11.27 -12.24
CA PHE A 17 -39.89 -11.01 -11.57
C PHE A 17 -40.19 -9.50 -11.56
N PHE A 18 -39.27 -8.67 -11.17
CA PHE A 18 -39.49 -7.22 -11.13
C PHE A 18 -39.54 -6.56 -12.51
N GLU A 19 -38.88 -7.11 -13.54
CA GLU A 19 -39.13 -6.71 -14.93
C GLU A 19 -40.60 -6.92 -15.32
N THR A 20 -41.27 -8.02 -14.88
CA THR A 20 -42.69 -8.23 -15.11
C THR A 20 -43.58 -7.19 -14.40
N LYS A 21 -43.10 -6.57 -13.33
CA LYS A 21 -43.77 -5.48 -12.60
C LYS A 21 -43.42 -4.10 -13.16
N GLY A 22 -42.70 -4.03 -14.31
CA GLY A 22 -42.38 -2.79 -15.02
C GLY A 22 -41.08 -2.09 -14.52
N HIS A 23 -40.25 -2.74 -13.72
CA HIS A 23 -38.99 -2.19 -13.26
C HIS A 23 -37.95 -2.21 -14.37
N LEU A 24 -37.11 -1.18 -14.40
CA LEU A 24 -35.90 -1.15 -15.21
C LEU A 24 -34.80 -1.91 -14.49
N ARG A 25 -34.29 -2.97 -15.07
CA ARG A 25 -33.12 -3.66 -14.56
C ARG A 25 -31.88 -2.81 -14.82
N LEU A 26 -31.15 -2.47 -13.75
CA LEU A 26 -29.87 -1.81 -13.82
C LEU A 26 -28.73 -2.78 -13.46
N PRO A 27 -27.53 -2.60 -14.02
CA PRO A 27 -26.35 -3.33 -13.57
C PRO A 27 -26.01 -2.93 -12.14
N SER A 28 -25.21 -3.75 -11.46
CA SER A 28 -24.64 -3.39 -10.16
C SER A 28 -23.76 -2.16 -10.28
N PHE A 29 -23.89 -1.22 -9.36
CA PHE A 29 -22.95 -0.11 -9.24
C PHE A 29 -21.62 -0.61 -8.67
N SER A 30 -20.56 0.20 -8.86
CA SER A 30 -19.26 -0.05 -8.26
C SER A 30 -19.35 -0.08 -6.74
N LEU A 31 -18.50 -0.89 -6.10
CA LEU A 31 -18.29 -0.88 -4.65
C LEU A 31 -17.70 0.43 -4.13
N ILE A 32 -17.10 1.23 -5.04
CA ILE A 32 -16.55 2.55 -4.71
C ILE A 32 -17.66 3.59 -4.81
N PRO A 33 -18.07 4.23 -3.69
CA PRO A 33 -19.08 5.28 -3.70
C PRO A 33 -18.65 6.45 -4.60
N GLN A 34 -19.59 6.93 -5.41
CA GLN A 34 -19.41 8.17 -6.19
C GLN A 34 -20.12 9.30 -5.47
N ASN A 35 -19.42 10.39 -5.18
CA ASN A 35 -19.96 11.61 -4.55
C ASN A 35 -20.53 11.44 -3.12
N ASP A 36 -20.23 10.34 -2.43
CA ASP A 36 -20.62 10.13 -1.02
C ASP A 36 -19.38 9.89 -0.15
N ALA A 37 -18.92 10.94 0.52
CA ALA A 37 -17.77 10.87 1.43
C ALA A 37 -18.08 10.19 2.78
N SER A 38 -19.36 9.94 3.09
CA SER A 38 -19.78 9.29 4.32
C SER A 38 -19.60 7.77 4.29
N LEU A 39 -19.48 7.18 3.08
CA LEU A 39 -19.31 5.75 2.86
C LEU A 39 -17.91 5.42 2.36
N LEU A 40 -17.28 4.45 2.99
CA LEU A 40 -16.00 3.92 2.53
C LEU A 40 -16.18 2.99 1.34
N LEU A 41 -17.17 2.10 1.42
CA LEU A 41 -17.58 1.14 0.39
C LEU A 41 -19.11 1.04 0.38
N ILE A 42 -19.68 0.70 -0.76
CA ILE A 42 -21.12 0.47 -0.88
C ILE A 42 -21.53 -0.73 -0.04
N ASN A 43 -22.49 -0.53 0.85
CA ASN A 43 -22.94 -1.50 1.86
C ASN A 43 -24.44 -1.80 1.81
N SER A 44 -25.18 -1.17 0.88
CA SER A 44 -26.62 -1.38 0.66
C SER A 44 -27.01 -1.08 -0.79
N GLY A 45 -28.16 -1.59 -1.22
CA GLY A 45 -28.68 -1.39 -2.57
C GLY A 45 -29.03 0.06 -2.88
N MET A 46 -29.52 0.80 -1.87
CA MET A 46 -29.96 2.20 -2.01
C MET A 46 -28.79 3.20 -2.10
N ALA A 47 -27.66 2.90 -1.48
CA ALA A 47 -26.57 3.87 -1.31
C ALA A 47 -26.15 4.57 -2.60
N PRO A 48 -25.99 3.90 -3.76
CA PRO A 48 -25.63 4.57 -5.02
C PRO A 48 -26.76 5.44 -5.59
N MET A 49 -28.00 5.28 -5.12
CA MET A 49 -29.21 5.92 -5.68
C MET A 49 -29.78 7.03 -4.77
N LYS A 50 -29.07 7.42 -3.70
CA LYS A 50 -29.52 8.50 -2.78
C LYS A 50 -30.07 9.75 -3.49
N PRO A 51 -29.42 10.31 -4.54
CA PRO A 51 -29.94 11.50 -5.22
C PRO A 51 -31.31 11.34 -5.88
N TRP A 52 -31.70 10.10 -6.23
CA TRP A 52 -33.01 9.78 -6.76
C TRP A 52 -34.08 9.74 -5.67
N PHE A 53 -33.72 9.26 -4.47
CA PHE A 53 -34.61 9.25 -3.30
C PHE A 53 -34.92 10.66 -2.77
N THR A 54 -33.91 11.55 -2.79
CA THR A 54 -34.07 12.95 -2.36
C THR A 54 -34.71 13.84 -3.44
N GLY A 55 -34.78 13.38 -4.67
CA GLY A 55 -35.25 14.15 -5.82
C GLY A 55 -34.26 15.22 -6.31
N GLU A 56 -32.98 15.09 -5.94
CA GLU A 56 -31.91 15.95 -6.49
C GLU A 56 -31.61 15.62 -7.95
N GLN A 57 -31.81 14.35 -8.34
CA GLN A 57 -31.66 13.88 -9.69
C GLN A 57 -32.87 13.04 -10.11
N GLU A 58 -33.26 13.14 -11.36
CA GLU A 58 -34.31 12.30 -11.93
C GLU A 58 -33.78 10.88 -12.17
N PRO A 59 -34.48 9.82 -11.71
CA PRO A 59 -34.09 8.43 -11.97
C PRO A 59 -34.31 8.10 -13.45
N PRO A 60 -33.58 7.15 -14.02
CA PRO A 60 -33.78 6.69 -15.41
C PRO A 60 -35.18 6.10 -15.62
N ARG A 61 -35.82 5.60 -14.55
CA ARG A 61 -37.21 5.17 -14.46
C ARG A 61 -37.66 5.19 -13.00
N HIS A 62 -38.93 5.50 -12.72
CA HIS A 62 -39.46 5.52 -11.35
C HIS A 62 -39.51 4.15 -10.68
N ARG A 63 -39.37 3.04 -11.41
CA ARG A 63 -39.23 1.65 -10.93
C ARG A 63 -37.90 1.09 -11.41
N VAL A 64 -37.06 0.69 -10.47
CA VAL A 64 -35.75 0.12 -10.76
C VAL A 64 -35.56 -1.17 -9.96
N THR A 65 -34.86 -2.16 -10.54
CA THR A 65 -34.40 -3.35 -9.83
C THR A 65 -32.93 -3.61 -10.10
N THR A 66 -32.21 -4.02 -9.06
CA THR A 66 -30.77 -4.33 -9.15
C THR A 66 -30.42 -5.55 -8.32
N CYS A 67 -29.28 -6.16 -8.65
CA CYS A 67 -28.53 -7.02 -7.74
C CYS A 67 -27.23 -6.25 -7.43
N GLN A 68 -27.16 -5.64 -6.26
CA GLN A 68 -26.06 -4.75 -5.88
C GLN A 68 -24.98 -5.48 -5.09
N LYS A 69 -23.74 -5.36 -5.56
CA LYS A 69 -22.53 -5.77 -4.81
C LYS A 69 -22.42 -4.92 -3.54
N CYS A 70 -22.23 -5.57 -2.39
CA CYS A 70 -22.10 -4.89 -1.10
C CYS A 70 -20.91 -5.42 -0.31
N ILE A 71 -20.24 -4.52 0.43
CA ILE A 71 -19.22 -4.87 1.40
C ILE A 71 -19.60 -4.30 2.78
N ARG A 72 -19.66 -5.16 3.79
CA ARG A 72 -19.82 -4.79 5.20
C ARG A 72 -18.61 -5.25 6.00
N THR A 73 -17.99 -4.32 6.73
CA THR A 73 -16.73 -4.55 7.45
C THR A 73 -16.90 -4.62 8.96
N GLY A 74 -18.07 -4.28 9.50
CA GLY A 74 -18.34 -4.26 10.94
C GLY A 74 -18.24 -5.63 11.61
N ASP A 75 -18.47 -6.70 10.85
CA ASP A 75 -18.52 -8.07 11.36
C ASP A 75 -17.37 -8.98 10.91
N ILE A 76 -16.25 -8.40 10.44
CA ILE A 76 -15.13 -9.19 9.91
C ILE A 76 -14.63 -10.24 10.93
N GLU A 77 -14.62 -9.91 12.23
CA GLU A 77 -14.21 -10.83 13.29
C GLU A 77 -15.17 -12.02 13.44
N ASN A 78 -16.45 -11.83 13.11
CA ASN A 78 -17.48 -12.87 13.20
C ASN A 78 -17.48 -13.83 11.99
N ILE A 79 -16.74 -13.48 10.91
CA ILE A 79 -16.65 -14.31 9.71
C ILE A 79 -16.01 -15.65 10.03
N GLY A 80 -16.70 -16.71 9.59
CA GLY A 80 -16.31 -18.09 9.85
C GLY A 80 -16.91 -18.68 11.14
N HIS A 81 -17.30 -17.83 12.11
CA HIS A 81 -17.86 -18.25 13.39
C HIS A 81 -19.39 -18.28 13.40
N THR A 82 -20.03 -17.49 12.57
CA THR A 82 -21.49 -17.43 12.43
C THR A 82 -21.94 -17.92 11.06
N ALA A 83 -23.19 -18.37 10.97
CA ALA A 83 -23.74 -18.92 9.73
C ALA A 83 -24.19 -17.86 8.71
N ARG A 84 -24.45 -16.64 9.15
CA ARG A 84 -25.18 -15.59 8.42
C ARG A 84 -24.36 -14.34 8.08
N HIS A 85 -23.10 -14.24 8.53
CA HIS A 85 -22.26 -13.08 8.25
C HIS A 85 -21.28 -13.37 7.11
N GLY A 86 -21.23 -12.46 6.14
CA GLY A 86 -20.28 -12.41 5.04
C GLY A 86 -19.80 -10.99 4.82
N THR A 87 -18.53 -10.81 4.46
CA THR A 87 -17.98 -9.48 4.15
C THR A 87 -18.52 -8.97 2.83
N TYR A 88 -18.44 -9.78 1.77
CA TYR A 88 -19.09 -9.54 0.49
C TYR A 88 -20.41 -10.29 0.43
N PHE A 89 -21.45 -9.63 -0.03
CA PHE A 89 -22.73 -10.23 -0.32
C PHE A 89 -23.45 -9.47 -1.44
N GLU A 90 -24.43 -10.11 -2.04
CA GLU A 90 -25.27 -9.50 -3.07
C GLU A 90 -26.62 -9.14 -2.48
N MET A 91 -27.02 -7.88 -2.68
CA MET A 91 -28.32 -7.38 -2.24
C MET A 91 -29.24 -7.21 -3.43
N LEU A 92 -30.27 -8.04 -3.47
CA LEU A 92 -31.39 -7.93 -4.41
C LEU A 92 -32.30 -6.79 -3.95
N GLY A 93 -32.61 -5.85 -4.83
CA GLY A 93 -33.42 -4.70 -4.49
C GLY A 93 -34.41 -4.33 -5.59
N ASN A 94 -35.61 -3.92 -5.17
CA ASN A 94 -36.59 -3.25 -6.00
C ASN A 94 -36.91 -1.90 -5.38
N PHE A 95 -36.92 -0.87 -6.21
CA PHE A 95 -36.97 0.52 -5.79
C PHE A 95 -38.12 1.26 -6.49
N SER A 96 -38.79 2.13 -5.73
CA SER A 96 -39.80 3.04 -6.24
C SER A 96 -39.45 4.48 -5.87
N PHE A 97 -39.42 5.34 -6.86
CA PHE A 97 -39.18 6.77 -6.70
C PHE A 97 -40.49 7.53 -6.94
N GLY A 98 -41.31 7.58 -5.90
CA GLY A 98 -42.62 8.28 -5.95
C GLY A 98 -43.68 7.62 -6.84
N ASP A 99 -43.55 6.32 -7.18
CA ASP A 99 -44.52 5.59 -8.03
C ASP A 99 -45.44 4.69 -7.18
N TYR A 100 -44.96 3.53 -6.73
CA TYR A 100 -45.69 2.65 -5.84
C TYR A 100 -45.18 2.74 -4.40
N PHE A 101 -46.01 2.26 -3.43
CA PHE A 101 -45.62 2.32 -2.02
C PHE A 101 -45.95 0.99 -1.30
N LYS A 102 -46.22 1.00 -0.01
CA LYS A 102 -46.32 -0.15 0.88
C LYS A 102 -47.15 -1.33 0.33
N ARG A 103 -48.36 -1.04 -0.19
CA ARG A 103 -49.28 -2.06 -0.62
C ARG A 103 -48.69 -2.93 -1.73
N ASP A 104 -48.22 -2.32 -2.81
CA ASP A 104 -47.67 -3.06 -3.95
C ASP A 104 -46.35 -3.75 -3.56
N ALA A 105 -45.50 -3.08 -2.78
CA ALA A 105 -44.25 -3.67 -2.33
C ALA A 105 -44.46 -4.92 -1.50
N ILE A 106 -45.40 -4.92 -0.55
CA ILE A 106 -45.73 -6.08 0.30
C ILE A 106 -46.34 -7.20 -0.54
N HIS A 107 -47.33 -6.87 -1.41
CA HIS A 107 -47.95 -7.88 -2.28
C HIS A 107 -46.95 -8.54 -3.22
N TRP A 108 -46.06 -7.80 -3.84
CA TRP A 108 -45.01 -8.37 -4.73
C TRP A 108 -43.96 -9.17 -3.97
N ALA A 109 -43.58 -8.74 -2.79
CA ALA A 109 -42.68 -9.53 -1.94
C ALA A 109 -43.30 -10.87 -1.57
N TRP A 110 -44.56 -10.86 -1.16
CA TRP A 110 -45.33 -12.11 -0.85
C TRP A 110 -45.48 -13.00 -2.08
N GLU A 111 -45.87 -12.43 -3.22
CA GLU A 111 -46.01 -13.16 -4.50
C GLU A 111 -44.68 -13.81 -4.90
N PHE A 112 -43.56 -13.07 -4.86
CA PHE A 112 -42.24 -13.59 -5.23
C PHE A 112 -41.83 -14.77 -4.34
N LEU A 113 -42.01 -14.62 -3.02
CA LEU A 113 -41.57 -15.67 -2.09
C LEU A 113 -42.47 -16.92 -2.11
N THR A 114 -43.80 -16.76 -2.29
CA THR A 114 -44.73 -17.86 -2.07
C THR A 114 -45.29 -18.50 -3.35
N SER A 115 -45.28 -17.78 -4.49
CA SER A 115 -45.78 -18.33 -5.75
C SER A 115 -44.89 -19.47 -6.26
N PRO A 116 -45.53 -20.61 -6.64
CA PRO A 116 -44.82 -21.76 -7.24
C PRO A 116 -44.13 -21.46 -8.57
N GLU A 117 -44.50 -20.37 -9.24
CA GLU A 117 -43.85 -19.88 -10.48
C GLU A 117 -42.50 -19.22 -10.18
N TRP A 118 -42.32 -18.72 -8.97
CA TRP A 118 -41.14 -18.07 -8.49
C TRP A 118 -40.44 -18.93 -7.42
N VAL A 119 -40.13 -18.39 -6.25
CA VAL A 119 -39.38 -19.12 -5.19
C VAL A 119 -40.19 -20.26 -4.61
N GLY A 120 -41.50 -20.04 -4.31
CA GLY A 120 -42.42 -21.09 -3.84
C GLY A 120 -42.16 -21.56 -2.42
N LEU A 121 -41.75 -20.68 -1.51
CA LEU A 121 -41.58 -20.97 -0.08
C LEU A 121 -42.93 -21.26 0.58
N GLU A 122 -42.92 -22.07 1.63
CA GLU A 122 -44.08 -22.40 2.43
C GLU A 122 -44.60 -21.18 3.20
N ALA A 123 -45.79 -20.69 2.84
CA ALA A 123 -46.39 -19.48 3.37
C ALA A 123 -46.56 -19.49 4.89
N ASP A 124 -46.77 -20.68 5.50
CA ASP A 124 -46.93 -20.87 6.93
C ASP A 124 -45.61 -20.74 7.71
N ARG A 125 -44.46 -20.76 7.03
CA ARG A 125 -43.13 -20.55 7.61
C ARG A 125 -42.60 -19.11 7.47
N LEU A 126 -43.37 -18.21 6.87
CA LEU A 126 -43.02 -16.79 6.72
C LEU A 126 -43.67 -15.95 7.82
N TYR A 127 -42.89 -15.10 8.44
CA TYR A 127 -43.25 -14.26 9.58
C TYR A 127 -42.81 -12.80 9.29
N PRO A 128 -43.75 -11.90 8.95
CA PRO A 128 -43.43 -10.50 8.79
C PRO A 128 -43.31 -9.77 10.13
N SER A 129 -42.49 -8.71 10.15
CA SER A 129 -42.47 -7.75 11.21
C SER A 129 -42.81 -6.35 10.71
N VAL A 130 -43.23 -5.47 11.60
CA VAL A 130 -43.57 -4.06 11.31
C VAL A 130 -43.12 -3.18 12.46
N PHE A 131 -42.92 -1.88 12.17
CA PHE A 131 -42.50 -0.90 13.15
C PHE A 131 -43.56 -0.69 14.25
N ALA A 132 -43.14 -0.85 15.51
CA ALA A 132 -44.01 -0.70 16.69
C ALA A 132 -44.30 0.76 17.07
N GLY A 133 -43.59 1.72 16.45
CA GLY A 133 -43.62 3.13 16.83
C GLY A 133 -42.65 3.46 17.95
N ASN A 134 -42.38 4.76 18.12
CA ASN A 134 -41.60 5.34 19.21
C ASN A 134 -42.17 6.74 19.57
N GLU A 135 -41.46 7.52 20.40
CA GLU A 135 -41.92 8.86 20.84
C GLU A 135 -42.05 9.86 19.69
N THR A 136 -41.29 9.68 18.60
CA THR A 136 -41.24 10.64 17.48
C THR A 136 -42.01 10.20 16.25
N THR A 137 -42.16 8.87 16.06
CA THR A 137 -42.77 8.26 14.86
C THR A 137 -43.82 7.23 15.28
N PRO A 138 -45.09 7.33 14.77
CA PRO A 138 -46.15 6.40 15.10
C PRO A 138 -45.86 4.98 14.58
N ALA A 139 -46.54 3.98 15.17
CA ALA A 139 -46.55 2.61 14.68
C ALA A 139 -47.02 2.51 13.24
N ASP A 140 -46.47 1.58 12.47
CA ASP A 140 -46.89 1.33 11.08
C ASP A 140 -48.11 0.40 10.99
N ASP A 141 -49.28 0.93 11.43
CA ASP A 141 -50.54 0.21 11.37
C ASP A 141 -51.00 -0.06 9.92
N GLU A 142 -50.53 0.71 8.94
CA GLU A 142 -50.84 0.48 7.53
C GLU A 142 -50.19 -0.81 7.02
N ALA A 143 -48.89 -0.97 7.26
CA ALA A 143 -48.18 -2.21 6.89
C ALA A 143 -48.75 -3.42 7.64
N PHE A 144 -49.07 -3.27 8.95
CA PHE A 144 -49.71 -4.31 9.72
C PHE A 144 -51.08 -4.75 9.10
N ARG A 145 -51.92 -3.77 8.71
CA ARG A 145 -53.22 -4.04 8.09
C ARG A 145 -53.05 -4.75 6.73
N ILE A 146 -52.10 -4.33 5.90
CA ILE A 146 -51.85 -4.98 4.62
C ILE A 146 -51.47 -6.45 4.82
N TRP A 147 -50.53 -6.75 5.75
CA TRP A 147 -50.15 -8.11 6.07
C TRP A 147 -51.32 -8.96 6.60
N ASN A 148 -52.12 -8.37 7.52
CA ASN A 148 -53.21 -9.11 8.19
C ASN A 148 -54.47 -9.28 7.34
N GLU A 149 -54.95 -8.18 6.75
CA GLU A 149 -56.26 -8.15 6.07
C GLU A 149 -56.17 -8.48 4.58
N GLU A 150 -55.11 -7.99 3.89
CA GLU A 150 -54.99 -8.13 2.43
C GLU A 150 -54.21 -9.41 2.05
N ILE A 151 -53.10 -9.70 2.72
CA ILE A 151 -52.33 -10.92 2.54
C ILE A 151 -52.95 -12.11 3.30
N GLY A 152 -53.58 -11.84 4.43
CA GLY A 152 -54.25 -12.85 5.24
C GLY A 152 -53.39 -13.57 6.25
N ILE A 153 -52.30 -12.96 6.69
CA ILE A 153 -51.44 -13.52 7.75
C ILE A 153 -52.08 -13.27 9.11
N PRO A 154 -52.26 -14.33 9.96
CA PRO A 154 -52.82 -14.15 11.31
C PRO A 154 -51.99 -13.13 12.13
N ALA A 155 -52.70 -12.30 12.91
CA ALA A 155 -52.10 -11.23 13.68
C ALA A 155 -50.99 -11.69 14.63
N GLU A 156 -51.12 -12.92 15.19
CA GLU A 156 -50.10 -13.54 16.06
C GLU A 156 -48.81 -13.94 15.34
N ARG A 157 -48.80 -13.92 14.00
CA ARG A 157 -47.62 -14.18 13.18
C ARG A 157 -46.97 -12.90 12.66
N ILE A 158 -47.52 -11.72 12.96
CA ILE A 158 -46.96 -10.41 12.60
C ILE A 158 -46.32 -9.80 13.84
N PHE A 159 -45.01 -9.66 13.81
CA PHE A 159 -44.26 -9.16 14.95
C PHE A 159 -44.13 -7.64 14.90
N LYS A 160 -44.07 -7.00 16.07
CA LYS A 160 -43.89 -5.54 16.19
C LYS A 160 -42.58 -5.27 16.92
N PHE A 161 -41.60 -4.66 16.22
CA PHE A 161 -40.31 -4.34 16.80
C PHE A 161 -40.06 -2.82 16.84
N GLY A 162 -39.11 -2.42 17.63
CA GLY A 162 -38.72 -1.02 17.83
C GLY A 162 -37.87 -0.46 16.68
N LYS A 163 -37.25 0.69 16.97
CA LYS A 163 -36.41 1.39 16.01
C LYS A 163 -35.16 0.58 15.60
N GLU A 164 -34.66 -0.24 16.48
CA GLU A 164 -33.44 -1.03 16.23
C GLU A 164 -33.61 -2.05 15.10
N ASP A 165 -34.83 -2.60 14.94
CA ASP A 165 -35.13 -3.65 13.97
C ASP A 165 -35.99 -3.15 12.81
N ASN A 166 -37.05 -2.39 13.06
CA ASN A 166 -38.03 -2.01 12.06
C ASN A 166 -38.05 -0.52 11.70
N PHE A 167 -36.93 0.19 11.82
CA PHE A 167 -36.77 1.54 11.29
C PHE A 167 -35.38 1.66 10.68
N TRP A 168 -35.32 1.82 9.36
CA TRP A 168 -34.06 1.90 8.65
C TRP A 168 -33.57 3.34 8.52
N GLU A 169 -32.35 3.60 8.97
CA GLU A 169 -31.62 4.86 8.78
C GLU A 169 -30.11 4.60 8.70
N HIS A 170 -29.40 5.41 7.93
CA HIS A 170 -27.96 5.33 7.84
C HIS A 170 -27.34 6.72 7.69
N GLY A 171 -26.85 7.27 8.81
CA GLY A 171 -26.32 8.63 8.88
C GLY A 171 -27.39 9.67 8.53
N SER A 172 -27.05 10.61 7.65
CA SER A 172 -28.00 11.58 7.09
C SER A 172 -28.61 11.07 5.79
N GLY A 173 -29.87 11.46 5.51
CA GLY A 173 -30.55 11.16 4.26
C GLY A 173 -31.86 10.39 4.42
N PRO A 174 -32.37 9.80 3.31
CA PRO A 174 -33.66 9.10 3.28
C PRO A 174 -33.74 7.95 4.27
N CYS A 175 -34.84 7.90 5.04
CA CYS A 175 -35.06 6.88 6.07
C CYS A 175 -36.57 6.64 6.27
N GLY A 176 -36.92 5.62 7.06
CA GLY A 176 -38.30 5.33 7.39
C GLY A 176 -38.54 4.01 8.08
N PRO A 177 -39.79 3.74 8.51
CA PRO A 177 -40.15 2.42 9.05
C PRO A 177 -39.96 1.34 7.99
N CYS A 178 -39.69 0.12 8.44
CA CYS A 178 -39.56 -1.01 7.54
C CYS A 178 -40.34 -2.22 8.03
N SER A 179 -40.56 -3.14 7.09
CA SER A 179 -41.13 -4.45 7.34
C SER A 179 -40.16 -5.52 6.89
N GLU A 180 -39.75 -6.37 7.81
CA GLU A 180 -38.86 -7.49 7.53
C GLU A 180 -39.66 -8.77 7.39
N ILE A 181 -39.19 -9.69 6.53
CA ILE A 181 -39.78 -11.01 6.33
C ILE A 181 -38.78 -12.05 6.81
N TYR A 182 -39.19 -12.81 7.85
CA TYR A 182 -38.41 -13.91 8.42
C TYR A 182 -38.92 -15.25 7.93
N TYR A 183 -38.01 -16.20 7.72
CA TYR A 183 -38.35 -17.57 7.40
C TYR A 183 -37.98 -18.52 8.56
N ASP A 184 -38.96 -19.32 9.06
CA ASP A 184 -38.71 -20.35 10.06
C ASP A 184 -38.10 -21.59 9.41
N ARG A 185 -36.81 -21.80 9.63
CA ARG A 185 -36.06 -22.94 9.11
C ARG A 185 -36.41 -24.27 9.80
N GLY A 186 -37.01 -24.16 10.97
CA GLY A 186 -37.38 -25.31 11.80
C GLY A 186 -36.65 -25.37 13.15
N PRO A 187 -37.16 -26.14 14.12
CA PRO A 187 -36.58 -26.20 15.47
C PRO A 187 -35.17 -26.76 15.50
N GLU A 188 -34.78 -27.55 14.50
CA GLU A 188 -33.42 -28.11 14.35
C GLU A 188 -32.34 -27.04 14.18
N TRP A 189 -32.70 -25.84 13.71
CA TRP A 189 -31.83 -24.68 13.55
C TRP A 189 -31.88 -23.71 14.73
N GLY A 190 -32.71 -24.02 15.72
CA GLY A 190 -32.96 -23.16 16.88
C GLY A 190 -31.92 -23.30 18.00
N CYS A 191 -31.89 -22.32 18.91
CA CYS A 191 -31.04 -22.35 20.08
C CYS A 191 -31.47 -23.35 21.18
N GLY A 192 -32.58 -24.07 20.98
CA GLY A 192 -33.12 -25.01 21.96
C GLY A 192 -33.69 -24.41 23.25
N LYS A 193 -33.71 -23.08 23.37
CA LYS A 193 -34.21 -22.35 24.55
C LYS A 193 -35.73 -22.23 24.51
N PRO A 194 -36.42 -22.34 25.66
CA PRO A 194 -37.83 -21.98 25.73
C PRO A 194 -38.06 -20.52 25.32
N GLY A 195 -39.02 -20.24 24.44
CA GLY A 195 -39.33 -18.89 23.97
C GLY A 195 -38.55 -18.47 22.74
N CYS A 196 -37.86 -19.39 22.05
CA CYS A 196 -37.26 -19.11 20.75
C CYS A 196 -38.34 -18.69 19.73
N THR A 197 -38.23 -17.43 19.26
CA THR A 197 -39.22 -16.80 18.37
C THR A 197 -38.49 -15.89 17.38
N VAL A 198 -39.23 -15.22 16.48
CA VAL A 198 -38.69 -14.16 15.61
C VAL A 198 -38.00 -13.08 16.46
N GLY A 199 -36.84 -12.61 16.01
CA GLY A 199 -35.97 -11.70 16.78
C GLY A 199 -34.99 -12.44 17.74
N CYS A 200 -34.98 -13.78 17.79
CA CYS A 200 -33.93 -14.53 18.47
C CYS A 200 -32.65 -14.55 17.66
N ASP A 201 -31.49 -14.37 18.30
CA ASP A 201 -30.15 -14.38 17.67
C ASP A 201 -29.71 -15.74 17.11
N CYS A 202 -30.56 -16.77 17.16
CA CYS A 202 -30.24 -18.07 16.58
C CYS A 202 -30.59 -18.14 15.09
N ASP A 203 -30.13 -19.20 14.41
CA ASP A 203 -30.29 -19.38 12.97
C ASP A 203 -31.65 -19.99 12.54
N ARG A 204 -32.64 -20.12 13.45
CA ARG A 204 -33.97 -20.63 13.15
C ARG A 204 -34.80 -19.66 12.33
N TYR A 205 -34.96 -18.43 12.81
CA TYR A 205 -35.72 -17.39 12.12
C TYR A 205 -34.76 -16.47 11.42
N ILE A 206 -34.51 -16.73 10.14
CA ILE A 206 -33.60 -15.93 9.32
C ILE A 206 -34.39 -14.83 8.61
N GLU A 207 -33.95 -13.57 8.78
CA GLU A 207 -34.42 -12.45 7.97
C GLU A 207 -33.98 -12.68 6.52
N VAL A 208 -34.95 -12.79 5.60
CA VAL A 208 -34.66 -12.95 4.16
C VAL A 208 -34.86 -11.68 3.38
N TRP A 209 -35.78 -10.79 3.78
CA TRP A 209 -36.08 -9.58 3.05
C TRP A 209 -36.44 -8.42 3.97
N ASN A 210 -35.87 -7.21 3.74
CA ASN A 210 -36.28 -6.00 4.40
C ASN A 210 -36.93 -5.03 3.38
N ILE A 211 -38.12 -4.54 3.67
CA ILE A 211 -38.90 -3.59 2.84
C ILE A 211 -38.96 -2.26 3.58
N VAL A 212 -38.17 -1.28 3.14
CA VAL A 212 -38.09 0.05 3.75
C VAL A 212 -39.05 1.00 3.08
N PHE A 213 -39.90 1.65 3.88
CA PHE A 213 -40.85 2.69 3.48
C PHE A 213 -40.19 4.05 3.69
N SER A 214 -39.33 4.43 2.75
CA SER A 214 -38.53 5.65 2.80
C SER A 214 -39.45 6.87 2.60
N GLN A 215 -39.77 7.53 3.70
CA GLN A 215 -40.72 8.67 3.72
C GLN A 215 -40.20 9.86 4.49
N PHE A 216 -39.06 9.74 5.17
CA PHE A 216 -38.42 10.80 5.93
C PHE A 216 -37.01 11.05 5.44
N ASP A 217 -36.52 12.27 5.69
CA ASP A 217 -35.12 12.69 5.55
C ASP A 217 -34.56 13.00 6.93
N ASN A 218 -33.44 12.35 7.29
CA ASN A 218 -32.71 12.53 8.54
C ASN A 218 -31.54 13.49 8.34
N ASP A 219 -31.46 14.56 9.14
CA ASP A 219 -30.36 15.53 9.11
C ASP A 219 -29.04 15.00 9.69
N GLY A 220 -29.05 13.80 10.28
CA GLY A 220 -27.91 13.20 10.98
C GLY A 220 -27.83 13.56 12.47
N GLU A 221 -28.69 14.47 12.94
CA GLU A 221 -28.83 14.87 14.36
C GLU A 221 -30.08 14.28 15.04
N GLY A 222 -30.81 13.45 14.29
CA GLY A 222 -32.03 12.76 14.76
C GLY A 222 -33.33 13.55 14.53
N HIS A 223 -33.29 14.58 13.72
CA HIS A 223 -34.52 15.28 13.29
C HIS A 223 -34.97 14.74 11.94
N TYR A 224 -36.25 14.43 11.84
CA TYR A 224 -36.88 13.83 10.65
C TYR A 224 -37.81 14.84 9.99
N THR A 225 -37.61 15.06 8.68
CA THR A 225 -38.54 15.82 7.84
C THR A 225 -39.15 14.91 6.80
N GLU A 226 -40.43 15.13 6.44
CA GLU A 226 -41.06 14.32 5.39
C GLU A 226 -40.41 14.58 4.03
N LEU A 227 -40.08 13.49 3.30
CA LEU A 227 -39.65 13.58 1.92
C LEU A 227 -40.76 14.12 1.02
N LYS A 228 -40.38 14.85 -0.05
CA LYS A 228 -41.32 15.34 -1.06
C LYS A 228 -42.11 14.23 -1.74
N GLN A 229 -41.53 13.06 -1.85
CA GLN A 229 -42.13 11.87 -2.41
C GLN A 229 -41.89 10.68 -1.48
N LYS A 230 -42.85 9.72 -1.46
CA LYS A 230 -42.70 8.47 -0.73
C LYS A 230 -42.03 7.45 -1.64
N ASN A 231 -41.01 6.79 -1.14
CA ASN A 231 -40.19 5.86 -1.92
C ASN A 231 -40.21 4.46 -1.28
N ILE A 232 -39.94 3.46 -2.09
CA ILE A 232 -39.64 2.09 -1.65
C ILE A 232 -38.16 1.80 -1.88
N ASP A 233 -37.53 1.34 -0.83
CA ASP A 233 -36.20 0.74 -0.83
C ASP A 233 -36.33 -0.68 -0.28
N THR A 234 -35.82 -1.69 -0.98
CA THR A 234 -35.83 -3.05 -0.47
C THR A 234 -34.46 -3.69 -0.55
N GLY A 235 -34.14 -4.53 0.42
CA GLY A 235 -32.93 -5.29 0.47
C GLY A 235 -33.16 -6.74 0.87
N MET A 236 -32.90 -7.66 -0.07
CA MET A 236 -32.91 -9.11 0.18
C MET A 236 -31.51 -9.66 -0.05
N GLY A 237 -30.91 -10.28 0.98
CA GLY A 237 -29.63 -10.95 0.85
C GLY A 237 -29.76 -12.18 -0.03
N LEU A 238 -29.12 -12.17 -1.20
CA LEU A 238 -29.17 -13.28 -2.14
C LEU A 238 -28.65 -14.58 -1.53
N GLU A 239 -27.52 -14.53 -0.81
CA GLU A 239 -26.95 -15.70 -0.13
C GLU A 239 -27.86 -16.23 0.99
N ARG A 240 -28.56 -15.35 1.71
CA ARG A 240 -29.54 -15.75 2.74
C ARG A 240 -30.74 -16.45 2.11
N LEU A 241 -31.28 -15.93 1.02
CA LEU A 241 -32.36 -16.58 0.27
C LEU A 241 -31.90 -17.95 -0.27
N ALA A 242 -30.68 -18.02 -0.80
CA ALA A 242 -30.11 -19.29 -1.28
C ALA A 242 -29.95 -20.31 -0.15
N CYS A 243 -29.51 -19.90 1.06
CA CYS A 243 -29.45 -20.77 2.23
C CYS A 243 -30.82 -21.40 2.56
N VAL A 244 -31.87 -20.59 2.49
CA VAL A 244 -33.27 -21.08 2.73
C VAL A 244 -33.68 -22.06 1.64
N CYS A 245 -33.51 -21.71 0.35
CA CYS A 245 -33.92 -22.54 -0.78
C CYS A 245 -33.15 -23.86 -0.87
N GLN A 246 -31.86 -23.84 -0.58
CA GLN A 246 -30.98 -25.01 -0.60
C GLN A 246 -31.00 -25.80 0.72
N ASN A 247 -31.68 -25.28 1.76
CA ASN A 247 -31.73 -25.84 3.11
C ASN A 247 -30.36 -26.20 3.67
N VAL A 248 -29.37 -25.27 3.52
CA VAL A 248 -27.99 -25.46 3.97
C VAL A 248 -27.72 -24.70 5.27
N ALA A 249 -26.68 -25.11 6.03
CA ALA A 249 -26.41 -24.59 7.38
C ALA A 249 -26.00 -23.14 7.38
N SER A 250 -25.20 -22.73 6.42
CA SER A 250 -24.58 -21.43 6.40
C SER A 250 -24.46 -20.90 4.97
N LEU A 251 -24.23 -19.60 4.83
CA LEU A 251 -23.96 -18.98 3.51
C LEU A 251 -22.74 -19.59 2.82
N PHE A 252 -21.80 -20.20 3.59
CA PHE A 252 -20.63 -20.88 3.06
C PHE A 252 -20.93 -22.24 2.43
N ASP A 253 -22.12 -22.78 2.72
CA ASP A 253 -22.61 -24.06 2.20
C ASP A 253 -23.49 -23.88 0.94
N VAL A 254 -23.73 -22.63 0.52
CA VAL A 254 -24.43 -22.30 -0.72
C VAL A 254 -23.60 -22.74 -1.92
N ASP A 255 -24.23 -23.27 -2.96
CA ASP A 255 -23.61 -23.93 -4.12
C ASP A 255 -22.37 -23.21 -4.69
N THR A 256 -22.50 -21.96 -5.12
CA THR A 256 -21.38 -21.18 -5.70
C THR A 256 -20.28 -20.86 -4.68
N VAL A 257 -20.65 -20.60 -3.41
CA VAL A 257 -19.70 -20.32 -2.33
C VAL A 257 -18.97 -21.60 -1.92
N MET A 258 -19.70 -22.74 -1.87
CA MET A 258 -19.11 -24.04 -1.58
C MET A 258 -18.07 -24.46 -2.64
N ASN A 259 -18.28 -24.12 -3.92
CA ASN A 259 -17.29 -24.39 -4.96
C ASN A 259 -15.95 -23.66 -4.68
N ILE A 260 -16.02 -22.42 -4.17
CA ILE A 260 -14.83 -21.67 -3.75
C ILE A 260 -14.20 -22.33 -2.51
N THR A 261 -14.99 -22.71 -1.51
CA THR A 261 -14.54 -23.44 -0.30
C THR A 261 -13.85 -24.76 -0.68
N ASN A 262 -14.39 -25.50 -1.65
CA ASN A 262 -13.80 -26.74 -2.15
C ASN A 262 -12.44 -26.48 -2.82
N LYS A 263 -12.31 -25.39 -3.58
CA LYS A 263 -11.03 -25.02 -4.18
C LYS A 263 -9.98 -24.67 -3.13
N VAL A 264 -10.36 -23.94 -2.09
CA VAL A 264 -9.50 -23.66 -0.93
C VAL A 264 -9.12 -24.96 -0.22
N SER A 265 -10.06 -25.89 0.00
CA SER A 265 -9.80 -27.22 0.58
C SER A 265 -8.80 -28.03 -0.24
N GLU A 266 -8.94 -28.02 -1.56
CA GLU A 266 -8.01 -28.69 -2.49
C GLU A 266 -6.57 -28.16 -2.32
N ILE A 267 -6.39 -26.86 -2.33
CA ILE A 267 -5.07 -26.22 -2.24
C ILE A 267 -4.45 -26.41 -0.85
N THR A 268 -5.23 -26.26 0.21
CA THR A 268 -4.77 -26.35 1.60
C THR A 268 -4.67 -27.78 2.13
N HIS A 269 -5.20 -28.75 1.40
CA HIS A 269 -5.36 -30.15 1.84
C HIS A 269 -6.13 -30.29 3.17
N ALA A 270 -6.93 -29.29 3.55
CA ALA A 270 -7.83 -29.32 4.71
C ALA A 270 -9.25 -29.66 4.26
N HIS A 271 -9.92 -30.55 4.95
CA HIS A 271 -11.29 -30.94 4.59
C HIS A 271 -12.33 -30.18 5.40
N TYR A 272 -13.30 -29.59 4.70
CA TYR A 272 -14.45 -28.94 5.31
C TYR A 272 -15.31 -29.97 6.06
N GLY A 273 -15.67 -29.65 7.31
CA GLY A 273 -16.38 -30.58 8.22
C GLY A 273 -15.45 -31.48 9.05
N GLU A 274 -14.12 -31.36 8.92
CA GLU A 274 -13.16 -32.17 9.68
C GLU A 274 -13.03 -31.71 11.13
N THR A 275 -12.87 -30.41 11.35
CA THR A 275 -12.85 -29.77 12.67
C THR A 275 -13.37 -28.34 12.59
N ALA A 276 -13.99 -27.84 13.67
CA ALA A 276 -14.50 -26.48 13.74
C ALA A 276 -13.41 -25.41 13.43
N ALA A 277 -12.17 -25.63 13.88
CA ALA A 277 -11.06 -24.70 13.62
C ALA A 277 -10.65 -24.66 12.15
N LYS A 278 -10.64 -25.82 11.46
CA LYS A 278 -10.37 -25.86 10.01
C LYS A 278 -11.51 -25.22 9.24
N ASP A 279 -12.77 -25.48 9.63
CA ASP A 279 -13.96 -24.90 9.00
C ASP A 279 -13.95 -23.37 9.09
N VAL A 280 -13.61 -22.82 10.26
CA VAL A 280 -13.44 -21.37 10.42
C VAL A 280 -12.39 -20.83 9.45
N SER A 281 -11.22 -21.47 9.35
CA SER A 281 -10.14 -21.01 8.46
C SER A 281 -10.56 -21.11 6.98
N LEU A 282 -11.22 -22.17 6.57
CA LEU A 282 -11.72 -22.34 5.20
C LEU A 282 -12.77 -21.29 4.85
N ARG A 283 -13.73 -21.02 5.76
CA ARG A 283 -14.75 -19.98 5.58
C ARG A 283 -14.15 -18.58 5.49
N VAL A 284 -13.19 -18.25 6.38
CA VAL A 284 -12.49 -16.94 6.35
C VAL A 284 -11.76 -16.74 5.02
N ILE A 285 -11.02 -17.74 4.56
CA ILE A 285 -10.31 -17.65 3.27
C ILE A 285 -11.30 -17.46 2.13
N THR A 286 -12.39 -18.25 2.11
CA THR A 286 -13.44 -18.18 1.07
C THR A 286 -14.11 -16.81 1.02
N ASP A 287 -14.53 -16.28 2.16
CA ASP A 287 -15.16 -14.96 2.26
C ASP A 287 -14.22 -13.85 1.78
N HIS A 288 -12.98 -13.87 2.29
CA HIS A 288 -12.05 -12.79 2.06
C HIS A 288 -11.49 -12.77 0.64
N ILE A 289 -11.29 -13.95 0.01
CA ILE A 289 -10.86 -13.98 -1.39
C ILE A 289 -12.00 -13.55 -2.31
N ARG A 290 -13.24 -13.97 -2.04
CA ARG A 290 -14.43 -13.52 -2.77
C ARG A 290 -14.55 -12.00 -2.69
N SER A 291 -14.50 -11.44 -1.49
CA SER A 291 -14.52 -9.99 -1.24
C SER A 291 -13.41 -9.25 -1.98
N SER A 292 -12.18 -9.77 -1.92
CA SER A 292 -11.00 -9.15 -2.52
C SER A 292 -11.07 -9.11 -4.05
N VAL A 293 -11.54 -10.18 -4.68
CA VAL A 293 -11.70 -10.26 -6.14
C VAL A 293 -12.64 -9.16 -6.63
N PHE A 294 -13.80 -8.98 -5.99
CA PHE A 294 -14.76 -7.93 -6.37
C PHE A 294 -14.25 -6.52 -6.06
N MET A 295 -13.61 -6.30 -4.92
CA MET A 295 -13.01 -5.00 -4.59
C MET A 295 -11.94 -4.59 -5.59
N ILE A 296 -11.06 -5.50 -5.99
CA ILE A 296 -9.98 -5.22 -6.96
C ILE A 296 -10.56 -5.00 -8.35
N CYS A 297 -11.56 -5.78 -8.75
CA CYS A 297 -12.27 -5.59 -10.01
C CYS A 297 -12.84 -4.17 -10.12
N ASP A 298 -13.38 -3.64 -9.03
CA ASP A 298 -13.93 -2.28 -8.97
C ASP A 298 -12.86 -1.18 -8.74
N GLY A 299 -11.56 -1.54 -8.73
CA GLY A 299 -10.44 -0.60 -8.72
C GLY A 299 -9.86 -0.29 -7.33
N VAL A 300 -10.23 -1.04 -6.29
CA VAL A 300 -9.58 -0.89 -4.96
C VAL A 300 -8.22 -1.56 -4.98
N LEU A 301 -7.18 -0.83 -4.54
CA LEU A 301 -5.82 -1.36 -4.36
C LEU A 301 -5.44 -1.43 -2.88
N PRO A 302 -4.62 -2.42 -2.47
CA PRO A 302 -4.14 -2.53 -1.10
C PRO A 302 -3.35 -1.28 -0.68
N SER A 303 -3.75 -0.65 0.43
CA SER A 303 -3.07 0.53 0.97
C SER A 303 -3.08 0.53 2.50
N ASN A 304 -2.50 1.57 3.13
CA ASN A 304 -2.45 1.71 4.58
C ASN A 304 -3.66 2.45 5.17
N GLU A 305 -4.49 3.05 4.35
CA GLU A 305 -5.63 3.88 4.78
C GLU A 305 -6.86 3.64 3.91
N GLY A 306 -8.02 4.01 4.41
CA GLY A 306 -9.27 3.99 3.68
C GLY A 306 -9.67 2.59 3.18
N ARG A 307 -10.29 2.53 2.00
CA ARG A 307 -10.79 1.29 1.40
C ARG A 307 -9.69 0.29 1.06
N GLY A 308 -8.50 0.75 0.71
CA GLY A 308 -7.36 -0.10 0.44
C GLY A 308 -6.82 -0.79 1.69
N TYR A 309 -6.97 -0.18 2.87
CA TYR A 309 -6.68 -0.83 4.15
C TYR A 309 -7.64 -2.02 4.40
N VAL A 310 -8.93 -1.84 4.09
CA VAL A 310 -9.91 -2.94 4.20
C VAL A 310 -9.49 -4.12 3.33
N LEU A 311 -9.18 -3.87 2.07
CA LEU A 311 -8.71 -4.92 1.14
C LEU A 311 -7.44 -5.61 1.66
N ARG A 312 -6.47 -4.84 2.12
CA ARG A 312 -5.23 -5.39 2.70
C ARG A 312 -5.50 -6.24 3.93
N ARG A 313 -6.38 -5.79 4.83
CA ARG A 313 -6.80 -6.54 6.01
C ARG A 313 -7.38 -7.90 5.64
N LEU A 314 -8.29 -7.94 4.66
CA LEU A 314 -8.91 -9.17 4.18
C LEU A 314 -7.87 -10.15 3.61
N LEU A 315 -7.00 -9.70 2.71
CA LEU A 315 -5.96 -10.53 2.10
C LEU A 315 -4.98 -11.09 3.14
N ARG A 316 -4.52 -10.25 4.08
CA ARG A 316 -3.58 -10.69 5.13
C ARG A 316 -4.21 -11.63 6.13
N ARG A 317 -5.49 -11.42 6.47
CA ARG A 317 -6.23 -12.34 7.34
C ARG A 317 -6.42 -13.69 6.66
N ALA A 318 -6.79 -13.72 5.38
CA ALA A 318 -6.89 -14.94 4.60
C ALA A 318 -5.54 -15.68 4.50
N ALA A 319 -4.44 -14.98 4.22
CA ALA A 319 -3.09 -15.56 4.16
C ALA A 319 -2.67 -16.16 5.50
N ARG A 320 -2.98 -15.50 6.64
CA ARG A 320 -2.75 -16.07 7.98
C ARG A 320 -3.53 -17.35 8.19
N HIS A 321 -4.81 -17.39 7.82
CA HIS A 321 -5.61 -18.61 7.94
C HIS A 321 -5.07 -19.74 7.05
N GLY A 322 -4.47 -19.42 5.88
CA GLY A 322 -3.71 -20.38 5.08
C GLY A 322 -2.52 -20.97 5.86
N LYS A 323 -1.75 -20.13 6.56
CA LYS A 323 -0.66 -20.60 7.45
C LYS A 323 -1.17 -21.50 8.58
N LEU A 324 -2.34 -21.22 9.17
CA LEU A 324 -2.96 -22.08 10.18
C LEU A 324 -3.35 -23.45 9.63
N LEU A 325 -3.68 -23.52 8.33
CA LEU A 325 -3.94 -24.78 7.62
C LEU A 325 -2.67 -25.47 7.09
N GLY A 326 -1.48 -24.87 7.29
CA GLY A 326 -0.19 -25.46 6.92
C GLY A 326 0.36 -25.04 5.55
N VAL A 327 -0.28 -24.10 4.86
CA VAL A 327 0.21 -23.56 3.59
C VAL A 327 1.31 -22.54 3.84
N ASN A 328 2.48 -22.73 3.24
CA ASN A 328 3.64 -21.87 3.46
C ASN A 328 3.87 -20.88 2.30
N ASP A 329 3.49 -21.24 1.11
CA ASP A 329 3.65 -20.43 -0.10
C ASP A 329 2.38 -19.60 -0.38
N PRO A 330 2.47 -18.48 -1.11
CA PRO A 330 1.33 -17.75 -1.62
C PRO A 330 0.40 -18.64 -2.44
N PHE A 331 -0.90 -18.59 -2.20
CA PHE A 331 -1.90 -19.48 -2.83
C PHE A 331 -3.24 -18.79 -3.13
N LEU A 332 -3.55 -17.67 -2.50
CA LEU A 332 -4.84 -16.98 -2.65
C LEU A 332 -5.14 -16.65 -4.11
N TYR A 333 -4.11 -16.30 -4.88
CA TYR A 333 -4.24 -16.01 -6.31
C TYR A 333 -4.74 -17.20 -7.14
N GLU A 334 -4.50 -18.44 -6.69
CA GLU A 334 -4.96 -19.66 -7.37
C GLU A 334 -6.47 -19.91 -7.19
N VAL A 335 -7.07 -19.29 -6.17
CA VAL A 335 -8.52 -19.36 -5.90
C VAL A 335 -9.31 -18.38 -6.78
N CYS A 336 -8.64 -17.32 -7.30
CA CYS A 336 -9.28 -16.24 -8.06
C CYS A 336 -10.09 -16.75 -9.25
N ASP A 337 -9.57 -17.71 -10.02
CA ASP A 337 -10.25 -18.23 -11.21
C ASP A 337 -11.59 -18.87 -10.84
N THR A 338 -11.64 -19.60 -9.73
CA THR A 338 -12.89 -20.19 -9.23
C THR A 338 -13.90 -19.12 -8.83
N VAL A 339 -13.48 -18.07 -8.11
CA VAL A 339 -14.36 -16.95 -7.76
C VAL A 339 -14.91 -16.28 -9.02
N ILE A 340 -14.07 -16.05 -10.01
CA ILE A 340 -14.45 -15.44 -11.28
C ILE A 340 -15.44 -16.34 -12.03
N HIS A 341 -15.13 -17.63 -12.18
CA HIS A 341 -15.98 -18.59 -12.87
C HIS A 341 -17.39 -18.66 -12.30
N GLU A 342 -17.52 -18.68 -10.98
CA GLU A 342 -18.84 -18.75 -10.30
C GLU A 342 -19.68 -17.47 -10.47
N ASN A 343 -19.06 -16.33 -10.86
CA ASN A 343 -19.72 -15.04 -10.90
C ASN A 343 -19.71 -14.37 -12.28
N GLU A 344 -18.89 -14.81 -13.25
CA GLU A 344 -18.69 -14.15 -14.56
C GLU A 344 -19.99 -14.09 -15.39
N GLY A 345 -20.94 -14.99 -15.18
CA GLY A 345 -22.22 -14.96 -15.89
C GLY A 345 -23.07 -13.73 -15.61
N HIS A 346 -22.90 -13.11 -14.43
CA HIS A 346 -23.56 -11.85 -14.06
C HIS A 346 -22.62 -10.65 -14.05
N TYR A 347 -21.33 -10.88 -13.79
CA TYR A 347 -20.26 -9.89 -13.69
C TYR A 347 -19.13 -10.20 -14.70
N PRO A 348 -19.34 -10.02 -16.00
CA PRO A 348 -18.38 -10.38 -17.04
C PRO A 348 -17.05 -9.64 -16.90
N GLU A 349 -17.07 -8.43 -16.30
CA GLU A 349 -15.88 -7.64 -16.00
C GLU A 349 -14.85 -8.36 -15.12
N LEU A 350 -15.26 -9.34 -14.33
CA LEU A 350 -14.35 -10.17 -13.55
C LEU A 350 -13.41 -10.98 -14.46
N ARG A 351 -13.95 -11.57 -15.53
CA ARG A 351 -13.16 -12.34 -16.50
C ARG A 351 -12.27 -11.45 -17.34
N GLU A 352 -12.78 -10.28 -17.73
CA GLU A 352 -12.01 -9.29 -18.50
C GLU A 352 -10.78 -8.77 -17.73
N ARG A 353 -10.88 -8.68 -16.39
CA ARG A 353 -9.82 -8.18 -15.51
C ARG A 353 -9.08 -9.27 -14.73
N GLN A 354 -9.24 -10.54 -15.09
CA GLN A 354 -8.68 -11.67 -14.33
C GLN A 354 -7.19 -11.54 -14.07
N ASP A 355 -6.39 -11.28 -15.11
CA ASP A 355 -4.93 -11.19 -14.98
C ASP A 355 -4.53 -10.08 -14.01
N TYR A 356 -5.22 -8.95 -14.06
CA TYR A 356 -5.00 -7.83 -13.16
C TYR A 356 -5.34 -8.19 -11.71
N ILE A 357 -6.53 -8.77 -11.48
CA ILE A 357 -6.99 -9.19 -10.14
C ILE A 357 -6.00 -10.18 -9.53
N THR A 358 -5.62 -11.21 -10.29
CA THR A 358 -4.70 -12.26 -9.87
C THR A 358 -3.32 -11.68 -9.52
N LYS A 359 -2.81 -10.75 -10.34
CA LYS A 359 -1.50 -10.10 -10.12
C LYS A 359 -1.49 -9.25 -8.85
N VAL A 360 -2.57 -8.48 -8.58
CA VAL A 360 -2.69 -7.67 -7.36
C VAL A 360 -2.71 -8.54 -6.11
N ILE A 361 -3.53 -9.60 -6.09
CA ILE A 361 -3.64 -10.50 -4.94
C ILE A 361 -2.31 -11.21 -4.69
N ARG A 362 -1.70 -11.76 -5.73
CA ARG A 362 -0.40 -12.44 -5.64
C ARG A 362 0.68 -11.51 -5.08
N THR A 363 0.75 -10.27 -5.59
CA THR A 363 1.76 -9.29 -5.14
C THR A 363 1.59 -8.93 -3.66
N GLU A 364 0.37 -8.67 -3.18
CA GLU A 364 0.13 -8.36 -1.76
C GLU A 364 0.42 -9.58 -0.86
N GLU A 365 0.06 -10.78 -1.30
CA GLU A 365 0.33 -12.02 -0.59
C GLU A 365 1.83 -12.31 -0.51
N GLU A 366 2.58 -12.18 -1.61
CA GLU A 366 4.06 -12.32 -1.63
C GLU A 366 4.74 -11.27 -0.74
N ASN A 367 4.27 -10.03 -0.74
CA ASN A 367 4.79 -8.98 0.13
C ASN A 367 4.54 -9.30 1.61
N PHE A 368 3.37 -9.83 1.95
CA PHE A 368 3.05 -10.23 3.32
C PHE A 368 3.83 -11.50 3.73
N ALA A 369 3.99 -12.47 2.84
CA ALA A 369 4.76 -13.70 3.09
C ALA A 369 6.21 -13.42 3.51
N ARG A 370 6.84 -12.35 2.99
CA ARG A 370 8.20 -11.95 3.39
C ARG A 370 8.30 -11.47 4.84
N THR A 371 7.22 -10.99 5.42
CA THR A 371 7.20 -10.38 6.75
C THR A 371 6.46 -11.21 7.79
N ILE A 372 5.52 -12.07 7.37
CA ILE A 372 4.63 -12.80 8.28
C ILE A 372 5.39 -13.74 9.22
N ASP A 373 6.34 -14.51 8.73
CA ASP A 373 7.08 -15.48 9.55
C ASP A 373 7.95 -14.79 10.60
N GLY A 374 8.61 -13.70 10.22
CA GLY A 374 9.35 -12.83 11.15
C GLY A 374 8.43 -12.15 12.17
N GLY A 375 7.29 -11.64 11.71
CA GLY A 375 6.28 -10.99 12.55
C GLY A 375 5.62 -11.95 13.54
N LEU A 376 5.25 -13.15 13.11
CA LEU A 376 4.68 -14.20 14.00
C LEU A 376 5.68 -14.63 15.08
N LYS A 377 6.95 -14.80 14.70
CA LYS A 377 8.00 -15.11 15.70
C LYS A 377 8.11 -14.02 16.74
N ILE A 378 8.19 -12.77 16.33
CA ILE A 378 8.30 -11.63 17.24
C ILE A 378 7.02 -11.45 18.05
N PHE A 379 5.84 -11.66 17.47
CA PHE A 379 4.58 -11.68 18.21
C PHE A 379 4.60 -12.72 19.32
N ASN A 380 5.01 -13.95 19.04
CA ASN A 380 5.11 -15.01 20.04
C ASN A 380 6.12 -14.67 21.14
N ASP A 381 7.28 -14.11 20.79
CA ASP A 381 8.29 -13.68 21.77
C ASP A 381 7.74 -12.57 22.68
N MET A 382 7.01 -11.58 22.14
CA MET A 382 6.35 -10.53 22.91
C MET A 382 5.24 -11.09 23.80
N LEU A 383 4.41 -11.99 23.26
CA LEU A 383 3.32 -12.63 23.97
C LEU A 383 3.82 -13.41 25.19
N GLU A 384 4.89 -14.20 25.01
CA GLU A 384 5.53 -14.95 26.11
C GLU A 384 6.10 -14.00 27.17
N GLN A 385 6.65 -12.85 26.78
CA GLN A 385 7.11 -11.84 27.74
C GLN A 385 5.97 -11.26 28.58
N HIS A 386 4.82 -10.95 27.96
CA HIS A 386 3.63 -10.46 28.66
C HIS A 386 3.05 -11.54 29.60
N LYS A 387 2.95 -12.79 29.12
CA LYS A 387 2.51 -13.94 29.95
C LYS A 387 3.43 -14.18 31.14
N ALA A 388 4.75 -14.12 30.94
CA ALA A 388 5.74 -14.30 32.00
C ALA A 388 5.63 -13.23 33.12
N LYS A 389 5.19 -12.01 32.78
CA LYS A 389 4.91 -10.92 33.70
C LYS A 389 3.52 -11.01 34.36
N GLY A 390 2.67 -11.95 33.91
CA GLY A 390 1.28 -12.07 34.37
C GLY A 390 0.36 -10.96 33.83
N GLU A 391 0.77 -10.27 32.76
CA GLU A 391 -0.02 -9.20 32.14
C GLU A 391 -1.16 -9.81 31.32
N LYS A 392 -2.35 -9.21 31.40
CA LYS A 392 -3.53 -9.60 30.61
C LYS A 392 -3.78 -8.67 29.43
N ILE A 393 -2.95 -7.64 29.29
CA ILE A 393 -3.06 -6.64 28.25
C ILE A 393 -1.75 -6.63 27.47
N PHE A 394 -1.85 -6.86 26.15
CA PHE A 394 -0.74 -6.72 25.20
C PHE A 394 -0.51 -5.23 24.93
N SER A 395 0.72 -4.76 25.05
CA SER A 395 1.00 -3.32 25.02
C SER A 395 0.70 -2.68 23.66
N GLY A 396 0.19 -1.45 23.68
CA GLY A 396 -0.04 -0.66 22.45
C GLY A 396 1.27 -0.39 21.69
N ALA A 397 2.41 -0.34 22.37
CA ALA A 397 3.73 -0.16 21.74
C ALA A 397 4.17 -1.41 20.95
N ASP A 398 3.92 -2.60 21.47
CA ASP A 398 4.24 -3.85 20.79
C ASP A 398 3.28 -4.07 19.61
N ALA A 399 2.00 -3.76 19.79
CA ALA A 399 1.02 -3.78 18.69
C ALA A 399 1.40 -2.78 17.57
N PHE A 400 1.85 -1.58 17.93
CA PHE A 400 2.33 -0.58 16.98
C PHE A 400 3.59 -1.05 16.24
N LYS A 401 4.51 -1.70 16.91
CA LYS A 401 5.72 -2.26 16.28
C LYS A 401 5.38 -3.37 15.27
N LEU A 402 4.41 -4.24 15.59
CA LEU A 402 3.91 -5.25 14.66
C LEU A 402 3.26 -4.61 13.43
N TYR A 403 2.51 -3.53 13.62
CA TYR A 403 1.88 -2.77 12.54
C TYR A 403 2.90 -2.06 11.65
N ASP A 404 3.76 -1.23 12.26
CA ASP A 404 4.67 -0.33 11.54
C ASP A 404 5.83 -1.07 10.85
N THR A 405 6.40 -2.09 11.51
CA THR A 405 7.61 -2.78 11.03
C THR A 405 7.29 -4.05 10.25
N TYR A 406 6.27 -4.80 10.68
CA TYR A 406 5.94 -6.11 10.09
C TYR A 406 4.66 -6.10 9.28
N GLY A 407 3.96 -4.96 9.24
CA GLY A 407 2.75 -4.79 8.44
C GLY A 407 1.57 -5.62 8.92
N PHE A 408 1.50 -5.99 10.23
CA PHE A 408 0.33 -6.64 10.79
C PHE A 408 -0.76 -5.60 11.01
N PRO A 409 -1.93 -5.72 10.37
CA PRO A 409 -3.08 -4.90 10.72
C PRO A 409 -3.38 -5.01 12.21
N ILE A 410 -3.79 -3.90 12.84
CA ILE A 410 -4.08 -3.91 14.29
C ILE A 410 -5.14 -4.96 14.65
N ASP A 411 -6.17 -5.09 13.82
CA ASP A 411 -7.25 -6.07 13.99
C ASP A 411 -6.72 -7.50 13.99
N LEU A 412 -5.75 -7.82 13.12
CA LEU A 412 -5.10 -9.12 13.09
C LEU A 412 -4.31 -9.38 14.37
N THR A 413 -3.63 -8.36 14.90
CA THR A 413 -2.93 -8.43 16.19
C THR A 413 -3.93 -8.64 17.33
N MET A 414 -5.07 -7.92 17.31
CA MET A 414 -6.13 -8.07 18.30
C MET A 414 -6.71 -9.48 18.30
N GLU A 415 -7.04 -10.03 17.14
CA GLU A 415 -7.53 -11.41 16.97
C GLU A 415 -6.53 -12.43 17.55
N MET A 416 -5.25 -12.31 17.18
CA MET A 416 -4.20 -13.20 17.67
C MET A 416 -4.01 -13.13 19.19
N VAL A 417 -4.14 -11.94 19.78
CA VAL A 417 -4.04 -11.71 21.24
C VAL A 417 -5.27 -12.26 21.96
N GLN A 418 -6.47 -12.07 21.39
CA GLN A 418 -7.73 -12.61 21.95
C GLN A 418 -7.77 -14.14 21.93
N GLU A 419 -7.25 -14.80 20.90
CA GLU A 419 -7.08 -16.26 20.84
C GLU A 419 -6.27 -16.79 22.04
N GLN A 420 -5.41 -15.95 22.62
CA GLN A 420 -4.60 -16.26 23.78
C GLN A 420 -5.24 -15.82 25.13
N GLY A 421 -6.49 -15.35 25.10
CA GLY A 421 -7.22 -14.89 26.29
C GLY A 421 -6.74 -13.56 26.87
N MET A 422 -6.10 -12.72 26.04
CA MET A 422 -5.61 -11.40 26.41
C MET A 422 -6.34 -10.31 25.61
N ALA A 423 -6.20 -9.05 26.02
CA ALA A 423 -6.69 -7.87 25.30
C ALA A 423 -5.51 -7.00 24.83
N VAL A 424 -5.73 -6.10 23.85
CA VAL A 424 -4.73 -5.14 23.36
C VAL A 424 -5.00 -3.75 23.97
N ASP A 425 -3.96 -3.00 24.29
CA ASP A 425 -4.04 -1.57 24.62
C ASP A 425 -4.23 -0.73 23.34
N GLU A 426 -5.47 -0.66 22.90
CA GLU A 426 -5.84 0.11 21.70
C GLU A 426 -5.57 1.61 21.83
N LYS A 427 -5.76 2.18 23.03
CA LYS A 427 -5.51 3.61 23.27
C LYS A 427 -4.02 3.94 23.14
N GLY A 428 -3.15 3.09 23.64
CA GLY A 428 -1.70 3.22 23.49
C GLY A 428 -1.28 3.11 22.02
N PHE A 429 -1.86 2.17 21.28
CA PHE A 429 -1.65 2.04 19.85
C PHE A 429 -2.08 3.30 19.08
N GLN A 430 -3.31 3.79 19.30
CA GLN A 430 -3.85 4.98 18.63
C GLN A 430 -2.99 6.23 18.89
N LYS A 431 -2.48 6.39 20.12
CA LYS A 431 -1.57 7.48 20.46
C LYS A 431 -0.31 7.45 19.62
N LEU A 432 0.33 6.29 19.47
CA LEU A 432 1.54 6.14 18.67
C LEU A 432 1.29 6.36 17.18
N MET A 433 0.14 5.93 16.67
CA MET A 433 -0.31 6.23 15.32
C MET A 433 -0.46 7.73 15.08
N GLN A 434 -1.05 8.44 16.04
CA GLN A 434 -1.21 9.90 15.96
C GLN A 434 0.16 10.59 15.98
N GLU A 435 1.06 10.18 16.85
CA GLU A 435 2.44 10.71 16.92
C GLU A 435 3.21 10.47 15.61
N GLN A 436 3.00 9.33 14.95
CA GLN A 436 3.59 9.05 13.64
C GLN A 436 3.04 10.00 12.56
N LYS A 437 1.70 10.19 12.52
CA LYS A 437 1.04 11.13 11.60
C LYS A 437 1.53 12.56 11.80
N GLU A 438 1.68 13.00 13.05
CA GLU A 438 2.19 14.34 13.37
C GLU A 438 3.65 14.52 12.98
N ARG A 439 4.50 13.50 13.18
CA ARG A 439 5.89 13.51 12.70
C ARG A 439 5.97 13.60 11.18
N ALA A 440 5.15 12.84 10.46
CA ALA A 440 5.07 12.89 9.00
C ALA A 440 4.57 14.26 8.52
N ARG A 441 3.57 14.86 9.21
CA ARG A 441 3.07 16.22 8.92
C ARG A 441 4.15 17.26 9.14
N LYS A 442 4.83 17.26 10.30
CA LYS A 442 5.91 18.19 10.62
C LYS A 442 7.09 18.06 9.66
N ALA A 443 7.39 16.84 9.19
CA ALA A 443 8.42 16.61 8.19
C ALA A 443 8.03 17.22 6.82
N ARG A 444 6.75 17.17 6.43
CA ARG A 444 6.24 17.86 5.23
C ARG A 444 6.25 19.36 5.40
N GLU A 445 5.82 19.89 6.55
CA GLU A 445 5.85 21.31 6.90
C GLU A 445 7.31 21.84 6.89
N ALA A 446 8.28 21.06 7.34
CA ALA A 446 9.69 21.41 7.32
C ALA A 446 10.33 21.35 5.91
N LEU A 447 9.70 20.66 4.95
CA LEU A 447 10.13 20.56 3.54
C LEU A 447 9.57 21.69 2.66
N GLY A 448 8.90 22.69 3.22
CA GLY A 448 8.48 23.88 2.50
C GLY A 448 6.99 23.98 2.17
N ASP A 449 6.14 23.18 2.83
CA ASP A 449 4.72 23.50 2.91
C ASP A 449 4.54 24.65 3.92
N LEU A 450 5.05 25.84 3.52
CA LEU A 450 4.79 27.12 4.19
C LEU A 450 3.30 27.42 3.98
N GLY A 451 2.48 26.75 4.79
CA GLY A 451 1.10 27.10 4.92
C GLY A 451 0.98 28.59 5.20
N TRP A 452 0.46 29.31 4.24
CA TRP A 452 -0.33 30.53 4.29
C TRP A 452 -0.51 31.13 5.67
N ALA A 453 0.57 31.53 6.35
CA ALA A 453 0.51 32.22 7.60
C ALA A 453 0.54 33.73 7.34
N GLY A 454 -0.63 34.37 7.39
CA GLY A 454 -0.69 35.57 8.21
C GLY A 454 -0.83 36.91 7.54
N VAL A 455 -0.86 37.07 6.19
CA VAL A 455 -1.25 38.39 5.65
C VAL A 455 -2.65 38.33 5.04
N GLU A 456 -3.64 38.83 5.79
CA GLU A 456 -4.97 39.06 5.26
C GLU A 456 -4.98 40.43 4.56
N PHE A 457 -5.27 40.40 3.27
CA PHE A 457 -5.49 41.63 2.51
C PHE A 457 -6.95 42.08 2.70
N GLY A 458 -7.15 43.37 2.89
CA GLY A 458 -8.49 43.98 2.95
C GLY A 458 -9.27 43.74 1.64
N LYS A 459 -10.60 43.97 1.71
CA LYS A 459 -11.49 43.85 0.53
C LYS A 459 -11.21 44.91 -0.54
N ASP A 460 -10.44 45.92 -0.20
CA ASP A 460 -9.96 47.02 -1.04
C ASP A 460 -8.82 46.62 -1.99
N VAL A 461 -8.10 45.53 -1.72
CA VAL A 461 -7.10 44.99 -2.63
C VAL A 461 -7.80 44.08 -3.66
N PRO A 462 -7.78 44.43 -4.98
CA PRO A 462 -8.46 43.63 -6.01
C PRO A 462 -7.81 42.26 -6.21
N GLU A 463 -8.55 41.36 -6.84
CA GLU A 463 -7.98 40.12 -7.38
C GLU A 463 -6.97 40.42 -8.48
N THR A 464 -5.94 39.62 -8.57
CA THR A 464 -4.91 39.76 -9.63
C THR A 464 -5.35 39.07 -10.91
N GLU A 465 -5.38 39.78 -12.03
CA GLU A 465 -5.58 39.22 -13.34
C GLU A 465 -4.32 38.46 -13.81
N PHE A 466 -4.45 37.16 -14.05
CA PHE A 466 -3.35 36.35 -14.60
C PHE A 466 -3.37 36.35 -16.12
N VAL A 467 -2.32 36.94 -16.74
CA VAL A 467 -2.16 37.03 -18.20
C VAL A 467 -1.00 36.16 -18.72
N GLY A 468 -0.41 35.33 -17.85
CA GLY A 468 0.82 34.58 -18.14
C GLY A 468 0.66 33.36 -19.03
N TYR A 469 -0.53 33.06 -19.56
CA TYR A 469 -0.68 32.07 -20.63
C TYR A 469 -0.22 32.63 -21.97
N ASP A 470 -0.50 33.92 -22.23
CA ASP A 470 -0.24 34.58 -23.51
C ASP A 470 0.95 35.54 -23.46
N HIS A 471 1.29 36.03 -22.26
CA HIS A 471 2.32 37.07 -22.08
C HIS A 471 3.45 36.61 -21.15
N THR A 472 4.68 36.82 -21.55
CA THR A 472 5.88 36.58 -20.72
C THR A 472 6.41 37.87 -20.07
N ALA A 473 5.92 39.02 -20.50
CA ALA A 473 6.18 40.32 -19.94
C ALA A 473 5.00 41.26 -20.23
N ILE A 474 4.73 42.17 -19.32
CA ILE A 474 3.72 43.24 -19.45
C ILE A 474 4.26 44.54 -18.89
N ASP A 475 3.80 45.64 -19.44
CA ASP A 475 4.06 46.99 -18.93
C ASP A 475 2.85 47.58 -18.23
N GLY A 476 3.11 48.43 -17.25
CA GLY A 476 2.07 49.24 -16.57
C GLY A 476 1.21 48.42 -15.63
N ALA A 477 1.65 47.27 -15.14
CA ALA A 477 1.02 46.58 -14.01
C ALA A 477 1.13 47.48 -12.75
N ARG A 478 0.04 47.59 -11.99
CA ARG A 478 0.01 48.46 -10.82
C ARG A 478 0.29 47.67 -9.54
N VAL A 479 1.15 48.19 -8.68
CA VAL A 479 1.36 47.67 -7.33
C VAL A 479 0.15 47.99 -6.47
N VAL A 480 -0.61 46.99 -6.03
CA VAL A 480 -1.84 47.13 -5.25
C VAL A 480 -1.66 46.78 -3.77
N ALA A 481 -0.56 46.07 -3.43
CA ALA A 481 -0.15 45.87 -2.03
C ALA A 481 1.34 45.55 -1.95
N LEU A 482 1.95 45.96 -0.84
CA LEU A 482 3.34 45.65 -0.45
C LEU A 482 3.31 45.09 0.97
N VAL A 483 4.18 44.09 1.24
CA VAL A 483 4.29 43.49 2.57
C VAL A 483 5.75 43.31 2.94
N VAL A 484 6.12 43.68 4.17
CA VAL A 484 7.45 43.50 4.78
C VAL A 484 7.21 42.91 6.18
N GLU A 485 7.94 41.88 6.56
CA GLU A 485 7.83 41.22 7.89
C GLU A 485 6.38 40.91 8.31
N ASN A 486 5.54 40.51 7.36
CA ASN A 486 4.10 40.22 7.51
C ASN A 486 3.18 41.42 7.79
N GLU A 487 3.68 42.62 7.63
CA GLU A 487 2.88 43.87 7.76
C GLU A 487 2.76 44.56 6.39
N GLN A 488 1.64 45.23 6.15
CA GLN A 488 1.49 46.04 4.94
C GLN A 488 2.40 47.28 5.02
N ALA A 489 3.07 47.56 3.91
CA ALA A 489 4.00 48.68 3.78
C ALA A 489 3.59 49.61 2.64
N GLU A 490 3.98 50.89 2.72
CA GLU A 490 3.78 51.86 1.64
C GLU A 490 4.90 51.85 0.61
N GLU A 491 6.11 51.39 1.02
CA GLU A 491 7.27 51.33 0.15
C GLU A 491 8.24 50.16 0.52
N LEU A 492 8.98 49.66 -0.47
CA LEU A 492 10.03 48.68 -0.32
C LEU A 492 11.39 49.33 -0.64
N MET A 493 12.34 49.29 0.31
CA MET A 493 13.64 49.87 0.22
C MET A 493 14.69 48.90 -0.37
N PRO A 494 15.78 49.35 -0.98
CA PRO A 494 16.84 48.46 -1.49
C PRO A 494 17.40 47.53 -0.42
N GLY A 495 17.56 46.26 -0.78
CA GLY A 495 18.04 45.19 0.09
C GLY A 495 16.95 44.53 0.96
N VAL A 496 15.73 45.05 1.00
CA VAL A 496 14.60 44.50 1.76
C VAL A 496 13.93 43.34 0.99
N GLU A 497 13.68 42.28 1.69
CA GLU A 497 12.83 41.16 1.22
C GLU A 497 11.36 41.46 1.54
N GLY A 498 10.47 41.12 0.60
CA GLY A 498 9.07 41.42 0.79
C GLY A 498 8.19 40.73 -0.23
N ILE A 499 6.89 41.10 -0.20
CA ILE A 499 5.87 40.59 -1.12
C ILE A 499 5.29 41.77 -1.88
N VAL A 500 5.17 41.62 -3.18
CA VAL A 500 4.51 42.57 -4.08
C VAL A 500 3.25 41.92 -4.66
N VAL A 501 2.10 42.61 -4.55
CA VAL A 501 0.87 42.20 -5.21
C VAL A 501 0.54 43.18 -6.32
N LEU A 502 0.25 42.64 -7.51
CA LEU A 502 -0.07 43.42 -8.71
C LEU A 502 -1.56 43.26 -9.07
N ASP A 503 -2.13 44.27 -9.74
CA ASP A 503 -3.47 44.21 -10.33
C ASP A 503 -3.57 43.17 -11.47
N LYS A 504 -2.46 42.99 -12.24
CA LYS A 504 -2.29 42.00 -13.29
C LYS A 504 -0.88 41.47 -13.34
N THR A 505 -0.68 40.19 -13.70
CA THR A 505 0.64 39.56 -13.68
C THR A 505 0.82 38.49 -14.78
N PRO A 506 2.05 38.42 -15.39
CA PRO A 506 2.42 37.30 -16.27
C PRO A 506 3.02 36.13 -15.47
N PHE A 507 3.24 36.30 -14.17
CA PHE A 507 3.87 35.30 -13.32
C PHE A 507 2.85 34.22 -12.88
N TYR A 508 3.17 32.97 -13.17
CA TYR A 508 2.41 31.80 -12.69
C TYR A 508 2.71 31.60 -11.19
N ALA A 509 1.67 31.48 -10.39
CA ALA A 509 1.79 31.11 -8.98
C ALA A 509 1.87 29.59 -8.83
N GLU A 510 2.60 29.11 -7.83
CA GLU A 510 2.66 27.69 -7.51
C GLU A 510 1.27 27.11 -7.31
N MET A 511 0.88 26.17 -8.17
CA MET A 511 -0.43 25.54 -8.18
C MET A 511 -0.42 24.27 -9.02
N GLY A 512 -1.22 23.25 -8.64
CA GLY A 512 -1.36 22.01 -9.42
C GLY A 512 -0.05 21.24 -9.62
N GLY A 513 0.89 21.37 -8.67
CA GLY A 513 2.20 20.71 -8.74
C GLY A 513 3.24 21.43 -9.60
N GLN A 514 2.90 22.53 -10.30
CA GLN A 514 3.86 23.36 -11.02
C GLN A 514 4.39 24.47 -10.11
N VAL A 515 5.72 24.62 -10.01
CA VAL A 515 6.38 25.67 -9.22
C VAL A 515 6.12 27.07 -9.79
N GLY A 516 6.17 28.07 -8.93
CA GLY A 516 6.00 29.48 -9.28
C GLY A 516 7.12 30.02 -10.21
N ASP A 517 6.81 31.10 -10.92
CA ASP A 517 7.80 31.74 -11.78
C ASP A 517 8.78 32.61 -11.01
N HIS A 518 9.94 32.78 -11.60
CA HIS A 518 10.92 33.82 -11.23
C HIS A 518 10.95 34.94 -12.28
N GLY A 519 11.49 36.09 -11.90
CA GLY A 519 11.64 37.16 -12.84
C GLY A 519 11.90 38.53 -12.14
N VAL A 520 11.53 39.62 -12.78
CA VAL A 520 11.85 40.96 -12.34
C VAL A 520 10.64 41.89 -12.48
N LEU A 521 10.40 42.72 -11.46
CA LEU A 521 9.50 43.88 -11.55
C LEU A 521 10.37 45.13 -11.60
N THR A 522 10.14 46.00 -12.58
CA THR A 522 10.91 47.24 -12.77
C THR A 522 9.98 48.45 -12.76
N ALA A 523 10.14 49.34 -11.85
CA ALA A 523 9.40 50.59 -11.77
C ALA A 523 10.08 51.70 -12.57
N ALA A 524 9.30 52.68 -13.08
CA ALA A 524 9.79 53.78 -13.88
C ALA A 524 10.82 54.68 -13.12
N ASN A 525 10.75 54.72 -11.79
CA ASN A 525 11.67 55.42 -10.90
C ASN A 525 13.03 54.72 -10.67
N GLY A 526 13.27 53.57 -11.38
CA GLY A 526 14.48 52.76 -11.22
C GLY A 526 14.42 51.72 -10.09
N GLY A 527 13.25 51.51 -9.48
CA GLY A 527 13.02 50.42 -8.54
C GLY A 527 13.08 49.06 -9.25
N VAL A 528 13.89 48.12 -8.74
CA VAL A 528 14.07 46.77 -9.28
C VAL A 528 13.83 45.78 -8.18
N PHE A 529 12.75 44.95 -8.31
CA PHE A 529 12.41 43.86 -7.42
C PHE A 529 12.63 42.53 -8.10
N GLN A 530 13.52 41.73 -7.55
CA GLN A 530 13.81 40.36 -8.05
C GLN A 530 12.82 39.38 -7.45
N VAL A 531 11.96 38.80 -8.28
CA VAL A 531 10.96 37.79 -7.87
C VAL A 531 11.63 36.41 -7.85
N THR A 532 11.51 35.72 -6.71
CA THR A 532 12.11 34.40 -6.49
C THR A 532 11.05 33.31 -6.28
N ASP A 533 9.78 33.68 -6.02
CA ASP A 533 8.64 32.77 -5.94
C ASP A 533 7.32 33.54 -6.10
N VAL A 534 6.27 32.85 -6.50
CA VAL A 534 4.92 33.40 -6.60
C VAL A 534 3.89 32.41 -6.06
N GLN A 535 3.06 32.89 -5.13
CA GLN A 535 1.98 32.12 -4.50
C GLN A 535 0.64 32.81 -4.73
N LYS A 536 -0.45 32.03 -4.79
CA LYS A 536 -1.83 32.57 -4.92
C LYS A 536 -2.61 32.34 -3.64
N ASN A 537 -3.26 33.35 -3.08
CA ASN A 537 -4.11 33.19 -1.90
C ASN A 537 -5.56 32.83 -2.24
N LYS A 538 -6.33 32.44 -1.22
CA LYS A 538 -7.78 32.12 -1.38
C LYS A 538 -8.63 33.27 -1.94
N GLY A 539 -8.15 34.50 -1.79
CA GLY A 539 -8.78 35.72 -2.33
C GLY A 539 -8.32 36.07 -3.74
N GLY A 540 -7.73 35.16 -4.49
CA GLY A 540 -7.33 35.36 -5.90
C GLY A 540 -6.14 36.28 -6.11
N LYS A 541 -5.38 36.64 -5.08
CA LYS A 541 -4.24 37.57 -5.17
C LYS A 541 -2.94 36.82 -5.40
N TYR A 542 -2.15 37.24 -6.39
CA TYR A 542 -0.82 36.68 -6.69
C TYR A 542 0.24 37.45 -5.90
N MET A 543 0.90 36.78 -4.99
CA MET A 543 1.93 37.30 -4.10
C MET A 543 3.30 36.98 -4.67
N HIS A 544 4.01 38.02 -5.14
CA HIS A 544 5.35 37.88 -5.69
C HIS A 544 6.35 38.08 -4.54
N TYR A 545 6.99 36.99 -4.12
CA TYR A 545 8.04 36.97 -3.10
C TYR A 545 9.37 37.31 -3.73
N GLY A 546 10.17 38.14 -3.05
CA GLY A 546 11.46 38.49 -3.61
C GLY A 546 12.19 39.56 -2.81
N LYS A 547 13.15 40.20 -3.45
CA LYS A 547 14.05 41.17 -2.84
C LYS A 547 14.22 42.39 -3.72
N MET A 548 14.21 43.58 -3.09
CA MET A 548 14.60 44.82 -3.76
C MET A 548 16.12 44.84 -4.01
N THR A 549 16.50 44.90 -5.28
CA THR A 549 17.90 44.91 -5.71
C THR A 549 18.41 46.30 -6.08
N GLY A 550 17.51 47.26 -6.36
CA GLY A 550 17.86 48.66 -6.65
C GLY A 550 16.64 49.58 -6.57
N GLY A 551 16.85 50.84 -6.30
CA GLY A 551 15.79 51.85 -6.21
C GLY A 551 14.79 51.59 -5.09
N VAL A 552 13.62 52.20 -5.15
CA VAL A 552 12.52 52.05 -4.20
C VAL A 552 11.22 51.73 -4.97
N LEU A 553 10.43 50.83 -4.47
CA LEU A 553 9.12 50.48 -5.02
C LEU A 553 8.01 50.96 -4.05
N LYS A 554 7.03 51.69 -4.56
CA LYS A 554 5.93 52.26 -3.76
C LYS A 554 4.56 51.67 -4.12
N LEU A 555 3.67 51.69 -3.17
CA LEU A 555 2.27 51.39 -3.39
C LEU A 555 1.70 52.35 -4.48
N GLY A 556 1.01 51.75 -5.47
CA GLY A 556 0.44 52.47 -6.60
C GLY A 556 1.38 52.67 -7.79
N ASP A 557 2.69 52.32 -7.66
CA ASP A 557 3.64 52.43 -8.77
C ASP A 557 3.21 51.53 -9.94
N ALA A 558 3.44 52.01 -11.14
CA ALA A 558 3.38 51.21 -12.36
C ALA A 558 4.71 50.51 -12.63
N VAL A 559 4.67 49.22 -12.83
CA VAL A 559 5.84 48.37 -13.08
C VAL A 559 5.75 47.65 -14.41
N SER A 560 6.92 47.45 -15.02
CA SER A 560 7.11 46.40 -16.02
C SER A 560 7.37 45.09 -15.30
N ALA A 561 6.61 44.06 -15.57
CA ALA A 561 6.66 42.74 -14.96
C ALA A 561 7.12 41.73 -16.02
N ALA A 562 8.27 41.11 -15.84
CA ALA A 562 8.85 40.16 -16.80
C ALA A 562 9.35 38.89 -16.12
N ILE A 563 8.90 37.73 -16.61
CA ILE A 563 9.32 36.41 -16.10
C ILE A 563 10.66 35.99 -16.69
N ASP A 564 11.34 35.04 -16.02
CA ASP A 564 12.46 34.29 -16.56
C ASP A 564 11.96 33.29 -17.62
N VAL A 565 11.99 33.70 -18.87
CA VAL A 565 11.48 32.94 -20.02
C VAL A 565 12.20 31.61 -20.21
N PRO A 566 13.54 31.51 -20.12
CA PRO A 566 14.24 30.21 -20.18
C PRO A 566 13.75 29.22 -19.10
N ARG A 567 13.57 29.69 -17.86
CA ARG A 567 13.06 28.89 -16.74
C ARG A 567 11.61 28.44 -17.00
N ARG A 568 10.71 29.36 -17.39
CA ARG A 568 9.31 29.04 -17.74
C ARG A 568 9.24 27.99 -18.85
N LYS A 569 10.04 28.10 -19.91
CA LYS A 569 10.09 27.10 -20.99
C LYS A 569 10.58 25.74 -20.50
N ALA A 570 11.52 25.70 -19.56
CA ALA A 570 11.95 24.44 -18.95
C ALA A 570 10.81 23.78 -18.16
N ILE A 571 10.09 24.56 -17.34
CA ILE A 571 8.89 24.11 -16.61
C ILE A 571 7.82 23.62 -17.59
N MET A 572 7.52 24.35 -18.66
CA MET A 572 6.52 23.95 -19.66
C MET A 572 6.88 22.62 -20.35
N ARG A 573 8.19 22.37 -20.61
CA ARG A 573 8.66 21.06 -21.12
C ARG A 573 8.36 19.93 -20.13
N ALA A 574 8.73 20.14 -18.89
CA ALA A 574 8.50 19.15 -17.84
C ALA A 574 6.99 18.91 -17.60
N HIS A 575 6.17 19.98 -17.62
CA HIS A 575 4.71 19.86 -17.42
C HIS A 575 4.02 19.12 -18.58
N SER A 576 4.34 19.48 -19.82
CA SER A 576 3.79 18.80 -20.99
C SER A 576 4.23 17.32 -21.04
N ALA A 577 5.48 17.01 -20.64
CA ALA A 577 5.97 15.65 -20.51
C ALA A 577 5.23 14.86 -19.41
N THR A 578 4.79 15.53 -18.34
CA THR A 578 4.02 14.88 -17.27
C THR A 578 2.69 14.32 -17.78
N HIS A 579 1.97 15.09 -18.62
CA HIS A 579 0.74 14.64 -19.26
C HIS A 579 0.98 13.47 -20.24
N LEU A 580 2.03 13.55 -21.05
CA LEU A 580 2.40 12.41 -21.93
C LEU A 580 2.76 11.17 -21.12
N LEU A 581 3.45 11.34 -19.99
CA LEU A 581 3.81 10.25 -19.08
C LEU A 581 2.57 9.60 -18.46
N ASP A 582 1.60 10.38 -17.96
CA ASP A 582 0.36 9.84 -17.39
C ASP A 582 -0.41 9.02 -18.44
N ALA A 583 -0.60 9.56 -19.65
CA ALA A 583 -1.28 8.87 -20.73
C ALA A 583 -0.58 7.55 -21.11
N VAL A 584 0.74 7.55 -21.20
CA VAL A 584 1.53 6.35 -21.54
C VAL A 584 1.52 5.33 -20.40
N LEU A 585 1.62 5.76 -19.14
CA LEU A 585 1.54 4.86 -18.00
C LEU A 585 0.20 4.12 -17.95
N ARG A 586 -0.91 4.81 -18.21
CA ARG A 586 -2.24 4.19 -18.34
C ARG A 586 -2.29 3.19 -19.48
N LYS A 587 -1.72 3.53 -20.63
CA LYS A 587 -1.68 2.64 -21.80
C LYS A 587 -0.84 1.38 -21.56
N VAL A 588 0.28 1.49 -20.84
CA VAL A 588 1.22 0.38 -20.61
C VAL A 588 0.81 -0.47 -19.41
N LEU A 589 0.37 0.16 -18.32
CA LEU A 589 0.11 -0.52 -17.05
C LEU A 589 -1.38 -0.78 -16.81
N GLY A 590 -2.28 -0.02 -17.47
CA GLY A 590 -3.73 -0.16 -17.36
C GLY A 590 -4.43 1.02 -16.68
N ASP A 591 -5.77 1.02 -16.76
CA ASP A 591 -6.66 2.11 -16.31
C ASP A 591 -6.66 2.39 -14.81
N HIS A 592 -6.07 1.50 -14.01
CA HIS A 592 -5.91 1.70 -12.56
C HIS A 592 -4.84 2.74 -12.19
N VAL A 593 -4.04 3.17 -13.17
CA VAL A 593 -3.06 4.24 -12.98
C VAL A 593 -3.79 5.57 -12.87
N HIS A 594 -3.67 6.22 -11.72
CA HIS A 594 -4.19 7.54 -11.44
C HIS A 594 -3.11 8.38 -10.78
N GLN A 595 -3.06 9.65 -11.10
CA GLN A 595 -2.16 10.59 -10.44
C GLN A 595 -2.46 10.64 -8.93
N ALA A 596 -1.44 10.42 -8.11
CA ALA A 596 -1.47 10.56 -6.65
C ALA A 596 -0.74 11.81 -6.17
N GLY A 597 0.10 12.39 -7.02
CA GLY A 597 0.83 13.62 -6.78
C GLY A 597 1.70 14.00 -7.96
N SER A 598 2.07 15.28 -8.07
CA SER A 598 2.96 15.79 -9.11
C SER A 598 3.81 16.93 -8.57
N LEU A 599 5.04 17.05 -9.09
CA LEU A 599 5.88 18.24 -8.91
C LEU A 599 6.62 18.50 -10.22
N VAL A 600 6.50 19.72 -10.73
CA VAL A 600 7.06 20.12 -12.02
C VAL A 600 8.00 21.29 -11.79
N GLU A 601 9.29 21.04 -11.99
CA GLU A 601 10.39 21.98 -11.80
C GLU A 601 11.15 22.22 -13.15
N PRO A 602 12.01 23.22 -13.26
CA PRO A 602 12.77 23.45 -14.50
C PRO A 602 13.67 22.28 -14.92
N ASP A 603 14.27 21.61 -13.96
CA ASP A 603 15.30 20.59 -14.20
C ASP A 603 14.76 19.16 -14.17
N LYS A 604 13.59 18.94 -13.51
CA LYS A 604 12.96 17.61 -13.39
C LYS A 604 11.46 17.70 -13.20
N LEU A 605 10.81 16.60 -13.49
CA LEU A 605 9.45 16.33 -13.07
C LEU A 605 9.42 15.12 -12.12
N ARG A 606 8.44 15.12 -11.24
CA ARG A 606 8.12 14.02 -10.36
C ARG A 606 6.64 13.68 -10.52
N PHE A 607 6.37 12.42 -10.79
CA PHE A 607 5.01 11.93 -10.97
C PHE A 607 4.74 10.75 -10.05
N ASP A 608 3.80 10.91 -9.12
CA ASP A 608 3.36 9.89 -8.20
C ASP A 608 2.04 9.30 -8.72
N PHE A 609 1.96 8.00 -8.85
CA PHE A 609 0.81 7.32 -9.43
C PHE A 609 0.47 6.03 -8.71
N THR A 610 -0.80 5.63 -8.81
CA THR A 610 -1.29 4.39 -8.20
C THR A 610 -0.81 3.20 -9.02
N HIS A 611 0.00 2.33 -8.40
CA HIS A 611 0.37 1.03 -8.95
C HIS A 611 0.88 0.11 -7.82
N PHE A 612 0.58 -1.19 -7.95
CA PHE A 612 0.76 -2.17 -6.87
C PHE A 612 2.13 -2.83 -6.85
N ALA A 613 2.93 -2.75 -7.93
CA ALA A 613 4.24 -3.37 -8.06
C ALA A 613 5.32 -2.38 -8.54
N ALA A 614 6.60 -2.72 -8.39
CA ALA A 614 7.67 -2.03 -9.09
C ALA A 614 7.56 -2.28 -10.60
N LEU A 615 7.85 -1.27 -11.41
CA LEU A 615 7.88 -1.44 -12.86
C LEU A 615 9.09 -2.31 -13.25
N THR A 616 8.87 -3.21 -14.18
CA THR A 616 9.96 -4.00 -14.77
C THR A 616 10.84 -3.14 -15.68
N ALA A 617 12.04 -3.60 -15.97
CA ALA A 617 12.93 -2.90 -16.91
C ALA A 617 12.28 -2.76 -18.31
N GLU A 618 11.51 -3.76 -18.73
CA GLU A 618 10.76 -3.77 -19.98
C GLU A 618 9.65 -2.71 -19.98
N GLU A 619 8.84 -2.63 -18.91
CA GLU A 619 7.79 -1.63 -18.74
C GLU A 619 8.37 -0.21 -18.74
N LEU A 620 9.46 0.03 -17.99
CA LEU A 620 10.16 1.31 -17.96
C LEU A 620 10.70 1.71 -19.36
N SER A 621 11.26 0.73 -20.09
CA SER A 621 11.73 0.94 -21.44
C SER A 621 10.59 1.28 -22.40
N GLN A 622 9.45 0.58 -22.31
CA GLN A 622 8.26 0.85 -23.10
C GLN A 622 7.67 2.24 -22.80
N VAL A 623 7.56 2.61 -21.50
CA VAL A 623 7.08 3.94 -21.10
C VAL A 623 8.00 5.02 -21.67
N SER A 624 9.31 4.90 -21.47
CA SER A 624 10.28 5.87 -22.00
C SER A 624 10.21 5.98 -23.52
N ALA A 625 10.11 4.86 -24.24
CA ALA A 625 10.03 4.84 -25.70
C ALA A 625 8.74 5.50 -26.18
N GLN A 626 7.57 5.15 -25.63
CA GLN A 626 6.28 5.69 -26.10
C GLN A 626 6.10 7.18 -25.74
N VAL A 627 6.65 7.66 -24.59
CA VAL A 627 6.66 9.09 -24.31
C VAL A 627 7.51 9.84 -25.33
N ASN A 628 8.71 9.33 -25.65
CA ASN A 628 9.56 9.95 -26.68
C ASN A 628 8.96 9.86 -28.09
N GLU A 629 8.22 8.78 -28.39
CA GLU A 629 7.45 8.67 -29.64
C GLU A 629 6.39 9.77 -29.74
N ALA A 630 5.57 9.98 -28.69
CA ALA A 630 4.59 11.06 -28.61
C ALA A 630 5.22 12.46 -28.70
N VAL A 631 6.44 12.63 -28.19
CA VAL A 631 7.24 13.86 -28.36
C VAL A 631 7.63 14.03 -29.82
N LEU A 632 8.13 12.99 -30.48
CA LEU A 632 8.61 13.05 -31.89
C LEU A 632 7.47 13.19 -32.87
N GLU A 633 6.27 12.68 -32.57
CA GLU A 633 5.06 12.90 -33.38
C GLU A 633 4.68 14.38 -33.49
N GLY A 634 5.10 15.19 -32.51
CA GLY A 634 4.91 16.63 -32.56
C GLY A 634 3.42 17.04 -32.47
N PHE A 635 2.68 16.45 -31.53
CA PHE A 635 1.26 16.77 -31.34
C PHE A 635 1.04 18.24 -31.00
N ASP A 636 0.02 18.85 -31.58
CA ASP A 636 -0.45 20.16 -31.16
C ASP A 636 -1.08 20.05 -29.75
N VAL A 637 -0.83 21.06 -28.91
CA VAL A 637 -1.38 21.18 -27.57
C VAL A 637 -2.45 22.26 -27.56
N ASN A 638 -3.70 21.82 -27.49
CA ASN A 638 -4.86 22.69 -27.51
C ASN A 638 -5.38 22.91 -26.09
N THR A 639 -5.79 24.14 -25.79
CA THR A 639 -6.35 24.47 -24.47
C THR A 639 -7.68 25.18 -24.64
N GLU A 640 -8.71 24.70 -23.92
CA GLU A 640 -10.05 25.26 -23.92
C GLU A 640 -10.57 25.41 -22.51
N VAL A 641 -11.43 26.40 -22.28
CA VAL A 641 -12.20 26.54 -21.02
C VAL A 641 -13.61 26.09 -21.30
N LEU A 642 -14.04 25.02 -20.62
CA LEU A 642 -15.32 24.35 -20.87
C LEU A 642 -16.14 24.23 -19.57
N PRO A 643 -17.48 24.14 -19.67
CA PRO A 643 -18.29 23.66 -18.56
C PRO A 643 -17.82 22.26 -18.13
N ILE A 644 -17.78 21.99 -16.82
CA ILE A 644 -17.23 20.75 -16.28
C ILE A 644 -17.88 19.48 -16.86
N GLU A 645 -19.20 19.51 -17.09
CA GLU A 645 -19.93 18.36 -17.63
C GLU A 645 -19.58 18.11 -19.12
N GLU A 646 -19.36 19.15 -19.90
CA GLU A 646 -18.89 19.03 -21.28
C GLU A 646 -17.47 18.46 -21.34
N ALA A 647 -16.59 18.94 -20.45
CA ALA A 647 -15.22 18.44 -20.35
C ALA A 647 -15.17 16.94 -20.01
N LYS A 648 -16.02 16.48 -19.07
CA LYS A 648 -16.15 15.05 -18.75
C LYS A 648 -16.67 14.23 -19.92
N GLN A 649 -17.67 14.74 -20.68
CA GLN A 649 -18.18 14.04 -21.87
C GLN A 649 -17.13 13.87 -22.96
N ARG A 650 -16.12 14.75 -23.04
CA ARG A 650 -14.97 14.62 -23.93
C ARG A 650 -13.92 13.64 -23.42
N GLY A 651 -14.16 12.98 -22.27
CA GLY A 651 -13.23 12.03 -21.66
C GLY A 651 -12.07 12.68 -20.95
N ALA A 652 -12.15 13.97 -20.61
CA ALA A 652 -11.09 14.67 -19.91
C ALA A 652 -10.96 14.16 -18.46
N ILE A 653 -9.73 13.83 -18.07
CA ILE A 653 -9.38 13.27 -16.78
C ILE A 653 -9.28 14.39 -15.74
N ALA A 654 -9.99 14.22 -14.62
CA ALA A 654 -9.93 15.10 -13.47
C ALA A 654 -9.10 14.45 -12.35
N LEU A 655 -8.37 15.25 -11.58
CA LEU A 655 -7.69 14.76 -10.38
C LEU A 655 -8.70 14.31 -9.33
N PHE A 656 -8.47 13.16 -8.74
CA PHE A 656 -9.37 12.58 -7.75
C PHE A 656 -9.35 13.40 -6.44
N GLY A 657 -10.53 13.86 -6.01
CA GLY A 657 -10.69 14.58 -4.73
C GLY A 657 -10.54 16.11 -4.79
N GLU A 658 -10.24 16.69 -5.93
CA GLU A 658 -10.26 18.15 -6.09
C GLU A 658 -11.68 18.67 -6.38
N LYS A 659 -11.99 19.85 -5.79
CA LYS A 659 -13.24 20.55 -6.08
C LYS A 659 -13.00 21.56 -7.20
N TYR A 660 -13.60 21.30 -8.32
CA TYR A 660 -13.56 22.21 -9.49
C TYR A 660 -14.75 23.17 -9.47
N GLY A 661 -14.56 24.34 -10.10
CA GLY A 661 -15.66 25.26 -10.34
C GLY A 661 -16.58 24.79 -11.49
N ASP A 662 -17.58 25.63 -11.83
CA ASP A 662 -18.52 25.34 -12.92
C ASP A 662 -17.86 25.21 -14.30
N THR A 663 -16.68 25.84 -14.47
CA THR A 663 -15.86 25.78 -15.67
C THR A 663 -14.45 25.32 -15.36
N VAL A 664 -13.85 24.53 -16.25
CA VAL A 664 -12.51 23.96 -16.12
C VAL A 664 -11.69 24.22 -17.36
N ARG A 665 -10.37 24.39 -17.19
CA ARG A 665 -9.42 24.46 -18.29
C ARG A 665 -9.01 23.05 -18.65
N VAL A 666 -9.25 22.66 -19.92
CA VAL A 666 -8.89 21.35 -20.49
C VAL A 666 -7.67 21.53 -21.39
N VAL A 667 -6.70 20.65 -21.22
CA VAL A 667 -5.51 20.55 -22.07
C VAL A 667 -5.62 19.25 -22.88
N ASP A 668 -5.67 19.35 -24.18
CA ASP A 668 -5.72 18.22 -25.12
C ASP A 668 -4.42 18.19 -25.94
N MET A 669 -3.72 17.07 -25.88
CA MET A 669 -2.52 16.78 -26.64
C MET A 669 -2.81 15.63 -27.63
N GLY A 670 -2.64 15.89 -28.91
CA GLY A 670 -2.78 14.86 -29.95
C GLY A 670 -4.21 14.41 -30.20
N GLN A 671 -5.19 15.30 -30.05
CA GLN A 671 -6.62 15.05 -30.33
C GLN A 671 -7.12 13.78 -29.58
N GLY A 672 -6.87 13.71 -28.28
CA GLY A 672 -7.31 12.60 -27.44
C GLY A 672 -6.20 11.65 -26.97
N PHE A 673 -4.92 11.90 -27.29
CA PHE A 673 -3.81 11.11 -26.71
C PHE A 673 -3.67 11.36 -25.20
N SER A 674 -3.73 12.64 -24.76
CA SER A 674 -3.87 13.05 -23.37
C SER A 674 -4.87 14.19 -23.28
N VAL A 675 -5.94 14.02 -22.49
CA VAL A 675 -6.98 15.04 -22.26
C VAL A 675 -7.21 15.18 -20.78
N GLU A 676 -6.82 16.32 -20.18
CA GLU A 676 -6.80 16.46 -18.73
C GLU A 676 -7.24 17.85 -18.28
N PHE A 677 -7.83 17.94 -17.07
CA PHE A 677 -8.08 19.22 -16.40
C PHE A 677 -6.75 19.77 -15.87
N CYS A 678 -6.27 20.86 -16.44
CA CYS A 678 -5.01 21.45 -16.05
C CYS A 678 -4.97 22.97 -16.15
N GLY A 679 -4.63 23.63 -15.03
CA GLY A 679 -4.40 25.08 -14.94
C GLY A 679 -2.94 25.51 -15.18
N GLY A 680 -2.04 24.57 -15.44
CA GLY A 680 -0.61 24.84 -15.62
C GLY A 680 -0.24 25.46 -16.97
N THR A 681 1.03 25.77 -17.15
CA THR A 681 1.56 26.31 -18.41
C THR A 681 2.16 25.20 -19.26
N HIS A 682 1.79 25.15 -20.53
CA HIS A 682 2.20 24.10 -21.46
C HIS A 682 2.87 24.65 -22.72
N LEU A 683 3.59 23.77 -23.38
CA LEU A 683 4.08 24.02 -24.74
C LEU A 683 2.89 24.02 -25.73
N ASP A 684 3.04 24.63 -26.86
CA ASP A 684 2.06 24.60 -27.96
C ASP A 684 2.18 23.36 -28.85
N ASN A 685 3.31 22.61 -28.74
CA ASN A 685 3.57 21.40 -29.50
C ASN A 685 4.51 20.48 -28.71
N THR A 686 4.21 19.16 -28.69
CA THR A 686 4.94 18.17 -27.90
C THR A 686 6.39 17.97 -28.36
N ALA A 687 6.75 18.25 -29.62
CA ALA A 687 8.14 18.15 -30.07
C ALA A 687 9.09 19.10 -29.32
N LYS A 688 8.56 20.19 -28.76
CA LYS A 688 9.35 21.17 -27.97
C LYS A 688 9.73 20.65 -26.57
N VAL A 689 9.18 19.49 -26.13
CA VAL A 689 9.62 18.79 -24.92
C VAL A 689 11.09 18.38 -25.04
N GLY A 690 11.50 17.97 -26.24
CA GLY A 690 12.82 17.41 -26.48
C GLY A 690 12.95 15.99 -25.91
N VAL A 691 14.16 15.55 -25.59
CA VAL A 691 14.37 14.21 -25.05
C VAL A 691 13.77 14.09 -23.67
N PHE A 692 12.93 13.08 -23.46
CA PHE A 692 12.43 12.63 -22.17
C PHE A 692 13.27 11.47 -21.65
N HIS A 693 13.70 11.53 -20.38
CA HIS A 693 14.49 10.49 -19.73
C HIS A 693 13.99 10.20 -18.33
N ILE A 694 13.73 8.93 -18.03
CA ILE A 694 13.37 8.47 -16.68
C ILE A 694 14.67 8.30 -15.89
N ASP A 695 14.80 9.05 -14.78
CA ASP A 695 15.96 9.01 -13.90
C ASP A 695 15.84 7.90 -12.85
N SER A 696 14.63 7.72 -12.28
CA SER A 696 14.37 6.73 -11.25
C SER A 696 12.89 6.35 -11.17
N GLU A 697 12.64 5.14 -10.65
CA GLU A 697 11.31 4.65 -10.29
C GLU A 697 11.38 3.93 -8.95
N PHE A 698 10.52 4.31 -7.98
CA PHE A 698 10.51 3.70 -6.64
C PHE A 698 9.16 3.90 -5.92
N SER A 699 8.96 3.15 -4.83
CA SER A 699 7.75 3.27 -3.99
C SER A 699 7.88 4.44 -3.02
N VAL A 700 6.82 5.24 -2.89
CA VAL A 700 6.72 6.33 -1.88
C VAL A 700 5.70 6.02 -0.80
N ALA A 701 4.71 5.21 -1.14
CA ALA A 701 3.73 4.70 -0.22
C ALA A 701 3.22 3.34 -0.71
N SER A 702 2.48 2.63 0.11
CA SER A 702 1.85 1.40 -0.33
C SER A 702 0.84 1.68 -1.43
N GLY A 703 0.98 0.97 -2.56
CA GLY A 703 0.15 1.18 -3.75
C GLY A 703 0.42 2.47 -4.51
N VAL A 704 1.49 3.22 -4.17
CA VAL A 704 1.91 4.43 -4.89
C VAL A 704 3.36 4.34 -5.32
N ARG A 705 3.58 4.49 -6.61
CA ARG A 705 4.89 4.53 -7.25
C ARG A 705 5.23 5.95 -7.65
N ARG A 706 6.52 6.25 -7.70
CA ARG A 706 7.05 7.54 -8.14
C ARG A 706 7.98 7.35 -9.31
N ILE A 707 7.79 8.12 -10.37
CA ILE A 707 8.77 8.32 -11.43
C ILE A 707 9.35 9.72 -11.27
N GLU A 708 10.67 9.81 -11.28
CA GLU A 708 11.40 11.07 -11.49
C GLU A 708 11.99 11.04 -12.91
N ALA A 709 11.82 12.14 -13.63
CA ALA A 709 12.25 12.24 -15.02
C ALA A 709 12.73 13.65 -15.35
N THR A 710 13.51 13.75 -16.42
CA THR A 710 14.05 14.99 -16.96
C THR A 710 13.65 15.18 -18.41
N THR A 711 13.71 16.43 -18.91
CA THR A 711 13.35 16.78 -20.28
C THR A 711 14.37 17.70 -20.94
N GLY A 712 14.38 17.71 -22.29
CA GLY A 712 15.10 18.67 -23.10
C GLY A 712 16.60 18.76 -22.78
N PHE A 713 17.07 19.96 -22.46
CA PHE A 713 18.49 20.19 -22.24
C PHE A 713 19.07 19.45 -21.06
N LYS A 714 18.28 19.27 -20.00
CA LYS A 714 18.74 18.54 -18.81
C LYS A 714 18.97 17.06 -19.09
N SER A 715 18.06 16.44 -19.85
CA SER A 715 18.24 15.05 -20.31
C SER A 715 19.48 14.89 -21.17
N LEU A 716 19.72 15.84 -22.10
CA LEU A 716 20.93 15.85 -22.95
C LEU A 716 22.22 16.00 -22.11
N GLU A 717 22.21 16.85 -21.09
CA GLU A 717 23.33 16.99 -20.14
C GLU A 717 23.64 15.67 -19.45
N ILE A 718 22.61 14.99 -18.93
CA ILE A 718 22.75 13.68 -18.26
C ILE A 718 23.29 12.63 -19.24
N MET A 719 22.75 12.57 -20.46
CA MET A 719 23.20 11.62 -21.49
C MET A 719 24.66 11.86 -21.86
N ASN A 720 25.05 13.11 -22.08
CA ASN A 720 26.43 13.47 -22.40
C ASN A 720 27.39 13.13 -21.24
N ARG A 721 26.98 13.38 -20.01
CA ARG A 721 27.77 13.01 -18.83
C ARG A 721 27.94 11.49 -18.73
N ASN A 722 26.87 10.72 -18.91
CA ASN A 722 26.92 9.27 -18.90
C ASN A 722 27.79 8.73 -20.03
N GLN A 723 27.72 9.32 -21.21
CA GLN A 723 28.59 8.98 -22.33
C GLN A 723 30.08 9.28 -22.02
N ALA A 724 30.38 10.44 -21.42
CA ALA A 724 31.73 10.77 -21.01
C ALA A 724 32.29 9.78 -20.00
N LEU A 725 31.49 9.42 -18.96
CA LEU A 725 31.88 8.40 -17.97
C LEU A 725 32.13 7.03 -18.61
N LEU A 726 31.32 6.65 -19.60
CA LEU A 726 31.50 5.41 -20.35
C LEU A 726 32.82 5.39 -21.12
N PHE A 727 33.18 6.53 -21.79
CA PHE A 727 34.44 6.66 -22.48
C PHE A 727 35.64 6.66 -21.53
N GLU A 728 35.53 7.37 -20.39
CA GLU A 728 36.56 7.35 -19.36
C GLU A 728 36.80 5.95 -18.79
N ALA A 729 35.75 5.24 -18.45
CA ALA A 729 35.81 3.86 -17.96
C ALA A 729 36.46 2.92 -19.00
N ALA A 730 36.08 3.08 -20.26
CA ALA A 730 36.68 2.33 -21.37
C ALA A 730 38.17 2.62 -21.56
N ALA A 731 38.57 3.89 -21.43
CA ALA A 731 39.96 4.28 -21.50
C ALA A 731 40.81 3.69 -20.37
N VAL A 732 40.29 3.67 -19.12
CA VAL A 732 40.96 3.02 -17.96
C VAL A 732 41.20 1.53 -18.23
N LEU A 733 40.20 0.84 -18.84
CA LEU A 733 40.32 -0.59 -19.16
C LEU A 733 41.02 -0.85 -20.50
N LYS A 734 41.49 0.18 -21.21
CA LYS A 734 42.11 0.09 -22.54
C LYS A 734 41.22 -0.65 -23.54
N ALA A 735 39.94 -0.38 -23.53
CA ALA A 735 38.92 -0.97 -24.39
C ALA A 735 38.18 0.12 -25.17
N LYS A 736 37.45 -0.25 -26.22
CA LYS A 736 36.41 0.61 -26.80
C LYS A 736 35.14 0.58 -25.94
N PRO A 737 34.31 1.63 -25.93
CA PRO A 737 33.06 1.64 -25.16
C PRO A 737 32.17 0.41 -25.40
N VAL A 738 32.07 -0.07 -26.64
CA VAL A 738 31.26 -1.24 -27.01
C VAL A 738 31.83 -2.57 -26.52
N GLU A 739 33.12 -2.61 -26.20
CA GLU A 739 33.86 -3.80 -25.71
C GLU A 739 34.05 -3.75 -24.18
N LEU A 740 33.51 -2.73 -23.49
CA LEU A 740 33.77 -2.45 -22.09
C LEU A 740 33.40 -3.62 -21.18
N ARG A 741 32.24 -4.23 -21.43
CA ARG A 741 31.75 -5.38 -20.65
C ARG A 741 32.67 -6.58 -20.80
N GLU A 742 32.97 -6.95 -22.01
CA GLU A 742 33.86 -8.09 -22.30
C GLU A 742 35.25 -7.90 -21.68
N LYS A 743 35.78 -6.67 -21.77
CA LYS A 743 37.08 -6.35 -21.18
C LYS A 743 37.05 -6.37 -19.65
N ALA A 744 35.99 -5.89 -19.04
CA ALA A 744 35.80 -5.97 -17.60
C ALA A 744 35.69 -7.44 -17.13
N GLU A 745 34.93 -8.27 -17.82
CA GLU A 745 34.80 -9.71 -17.53
C GLU A 745 36.15 -10.42 -17.68
N GLN A 746 36.93 -10.10 -18.73
CA GLN A 746 38.26 -10.63 -18.95
C GLN A 746 39.22 -10.26 -17.81
N ASN A 747 39.29 -8.98 -17.45
CA ASN A 747 40.14 -8.50 -16.38
C ASN A 747 39.80 -9.12 -15.02
N MET A 748 38.49 -9.34 -14.75
CA MET A 748 38.06 -10.03 -13.53
C MET A 748 38.44 -11.52 -13.52
N ALA A 749 38.40 -12.17 -14.67
CA ALA A 749 38.90 -13.55 -14.80
C ALA A 749 40.42 -13.64 -14.56
N GLU A 750 41.20 -12.76 -15.20
CA GLU A 750 42.64 -12.64 -15.00
C GLU A 750 43.02 -12.39 -13.54
N LEU A 751 42.30 -11.49 -12.85
CA LEU A 751 42.50 -11.21 -11.43
C LEU A 751 42.22 -12.44 -10.55
N ARG A 752 41.21 -13.24 -10.85
CA ARG A 752 40.95 -14.50 -10.13
C ARG A 752 42.06 -15.52 -10.35
N GLU A 753 42.53 -15.66 -11.58
CA GLU A 753 43.63 -16.58 -11.91
C GLU A 753 44.95 -16.15 -11.25
N MET A 754 45.27 -14.84 -11.29
CA MET A 754 46.43 -14.32 -10.59
C MET A 754 46.37 -14.55 -9.08
N ARG A 755 45.23 -14.31 -8.43
CA ARG A 755 45.02 -14.59 -7.00
C ARG A 755 45.27 -16.07 -6.70
N HIS A 756 44.65 -16.96 -7.47
CA HIS A 756 44.87 -18.39 -7.31
C HIS A 756 46.35 -18.82 -7.52
N THR A 757 47.00 -18.18 -8.47
CA THR A 757 48.44 -18.43 -8.72
C THR A 757 49.31 -17.93 -7.56
N ILE A 758 49.01 -16.76 -7.01
CA ILE A 758 49.71 -16.24 -5.82
C ILE A 758 49.52 -17.19 -4.63
N GLU A 759 48.29 -17.63 -4.37
CA GLU A 759 47.99 -18.61 -3.31
C GLU A 759 48.76 -19.91 -3.47
N LYS A 760 48.87 -20.43 -4.71
CA LYS A 760 49.68 -21.62 -5.01
C LYS A 760 51.18 -21.41 -4.75
N PHE A 761 51.71 -20.23 -5.16
CA PHE A 761 53.11 -19.91 -4.90
C PHE A 761 53.41 -19.78 -3.40
N GLN A 762 52.51 -19.11 -2.66
CA GLN A 762 52.62 -18.98 -1.21
C GLN A 762 52.57 -20.34 -0.50
N ALA A 763 51.65 -21.20 -0.93
CA ALA A 763 51.54 -22.57 -0.40
C ALA A 763 52.79 -23.40 -0.70
N LYS A 764 53.37 -23.26 -1.92
CA LYS A 764 54.59 -23.96 -2.31
C LYS A 764 55.81 -23.45 -1.52
N GLU A 765 55.93 -22.17 -1.31
CA GLU A 765 56.97 -21.51 -0.49
C GLU A 765 56.91 -22.01 0.97
N ALA A 766 55.69 -22.01 1.56
CA ALA A 766 55.47 -22.50 2.92
C ALA A 766 55.81 -23.98 3.06
N ALA A 767 55.51 -24.81 2.03
CA ALA A 767 55.88 -26.24 2.00
C ALA A 767 57.39 -26.46 1.93
N GLY A 768 58.12 -25.66 1.12
CA GLY A 768 59.57 -25.68 1.02
C GLY A 768 60.26 -25.19 2.30
N GLU A 769 59.79 -24.15 2.93
CA GLU A 769 60.25 -23.71 4.26
C GLU A 769 60.03 -24.80 5.32
N THR A 770 58.86 -25.47 5.34
CA THR A 770 58.52 -26.55 6.26
C THR A 770 59.51 -27.73 6.15
N GLU A 771 59.86 -28.09 4.93
CA GLU A 771 60.83 -29.20 4.70
C GLU A 771 62.22 -28.86 5.15
N ARG A 772 62.65 -27.61 4.96
CA ARG A 772 63.93 -27.12 5.42
C ARG A 772 64.02 -27.11 6.94
N PHE A 773 62.93 -26.73 7.63
CA PHE A 773 62.84 -26.74 9.09
C PHE A 773 62.84 -28.14 9.67
N LEU A 774 62.18 -29.11 9.05
CA LEU A 774 62.22 -30.51 9.47
C LEU A 774 63.61 -31.12 9.38
N MET A 775 64.39 -30.69 8.38
CA MET A 775 65.84 -31.10 8.25
C MET A 775 66.72 -30.45 9.34
N GLY A 776 66.37 -29.29 9.84
CA GLY A 776 67.06 -28.53 10.89
C GLY A 776 66.71 -29.00 12.32
N GLY A 777 65.65 -29.82 12.52
CA GLY A 777 65.29 -30.33 13.83
C GLY A 777 66.28 -31.47 14.28
N HIS A 778 66.42 -31.62 15.56
CA HIS A 778 67.21 -32.66 16.17
C HIS A 778 66.32 -33.66 16.96
N ASP A 779 66.87 -34.85 17.16
CA ASP A 779 66.13 -35.92 17.87
C ASP A 779 66.43 -35.88 19.37
N LEU A 780 65.34 -35.83 20.20
CA LEU A 780 65.43 -35.94 21.61
C LEU A 780 64.63 -37.17 22.05
N GLY A 781 65.34 -38.25 22.31
CA GLY A 781 64.74 -39.59 22.45
C GLY A 781 64.04 -40.01 21.13
N GLU A 782 62.74 -40.31 21.21
CA GLU A 782 61.91 -40.68 20.03
C GLU A 782 61.18 -39.48 19.38
N LEU A 783 61.35 -38.28 19.94
CA LEU A 783 60.70 -37.05 19.45
C LEU A 783 61.70 -36.21 18.67
N LYS A 784 61.18 -35.54 17.64
CA LYS A 784 61.93 -34.58 16.84
C LYS A 784 61.59 -33.14 17.34
N VAL A 785 62.53 -32.46 17.93
CA VAL A 785 62.35 -31.11 18.44
C VAL A 785 62.88 -30.10 17.41
N LEU A 786 62.14 -29.08 17.17
CA LEU A 786 62.41 -28.00 16.25
C LEU A 786 62.03 -26.62 16.85
N THR A 787 63.03 -25.73 16.86
CA THR A 787 62.73 -24.33 17.16
C THR A 787 63.18 -23.43 16.00
N ALA A 788 62.40 -22.50 15.60
CA ALA A 788 62.74 -21.59 14.49
C ALA A 788 62.12 -20.22 14.62
N THR A 789 62.88 -19.22 14.20
CA THR A 789 62.36 -17.85 14.09
C THR A 789 62.16 -17.48 12.61
N LEU A 790 60.95 -17.13 12.21
CA LEU A 790 60.61 -16.76 10.85
C LEU A 790 60.59 -15.23 10.71
N PRO A 791 61.42 -14.64 9.88
CA PRO A 791 61.37 -13.20 9.67
C PRO A 791 60.11 -12.81 8.90
N ASN A 792 59.45 -11.75 9.31
CA ASN A 792 58.27 -11.13 8.63
C ASN A 792 57.09 -12.08 8.42
N ALA A 793 56.95 -13.14 9.23
CA ALA A 793 55.79 -14.00 9.18
C ALA A 793 54.64 -13.41 10.01
N ASP A 794 53.40 -13.62 9.57
CA ASP A 794 52.20 -13.30 10.36
C ASP A 794 51.70 -14.55 11.11
N ALA A 795 50.73 -14.37 11.98
CA ALA A 795 50.14 -15.45 12.79
C ALA A 795 49.47 -16.53 11.91
N ALA A 796 48.99 -16.17 10.73
CA ALA A 796 48.39 -17.11 9.78
C ALA A 796 49.43 -18.00 9.13
N LYS A 797 50.57 -17.44 8.69
CA LYS A 797 51.71 -18.17 8.15
C LYS A 797 52.32 -19.13 9.18
N LEU A 798 52.45 -18.66 10.46
CA LEU A 798 52.92 -19.58 11.54
C LEU A 798 52.00 -20.75 11.75
N ARG A 799 50.67 -20.56 11.76
CA ARG A 799 49.67 -21.65 11.91
C ARG A 799 49.77 -22.64 10.74
N GLN A 800 49.78 -22.13 9.51
CA GLN A 800 49.84 -22.92 8.31
C GLN A 800 51.10 -23.83 8.35
N MET A 801 52.28 -23.27 8.69
CA MET A 801 53.49 -24.03 8.81
C MET A 801 53.46 -25.03 9.97
N GLY A 802 52.94 -24.67 11.10
CA GLY A 802 52.74 -25.53 12.25
C GLY A 802 51.87 -26.74 11.94
N ASP A 803 50.75 -26.52 11.25
CA ASP A 803 49.86 -27.61 10.80
C ASP A 803 50.57 -28.55 9.81
N MET A 804 51.34 -28.00 8.86
CA MET A 804 52.10 -28.80 7.89
C MET A 804 53.22 -29.62 8.57
N LEU A 805 53.93 -29.06 9.57
CA LEU A 805 54.95 -29.78 10.36
C LEU A 805 54.30 -30.92 11.13
N ARG A 806 53.22 -30.71 11.79
CA ARG A 806 52.46 -31.71 12.58
C ARG A 806 51.93 -32.85 11.70
N ASP A 807 51.42 -32.51 10.51
CA ASP A 807 50.86 -33.50 9.58
C ASP A 807 51.97 -34.36 8.90
N LYS A 808 53.14 -33.77 8.59
CA LYS A 808 54.28 -34.47 7.97
C LYS A 808 55.09 -35.32 8.96
N GLN A 809 55.16 -34.93 10.24
CA GLN A 809 55.99 -35.57 11.24
C GLN A 809 55.20 -35.83 12.54
N PRO A 810 54.61 -37.02 12.72
CA PRO A 810 53.80 -37.36 13.87
C PRO A 810 54.50 -37.24 15.23
N ASN A 811 55.79 -37.35 15.31
CA ASN A 811 56.61 -37.22 16.54
C ASN A 811 57.28 -35.85 16.68
N VAL A 812 56.85 -34.83 15.93
CA VAL A 812 57.41 -33.47 15.99
C VAL A 812 56.95 -32.72 17.25
N VAL A 813 57.84 -31.94 17.85
CA VAL A 813 57.58 -30.86 18.74
C VAL A 813 58.25 -29.61 18.17
N ALA A 814 57.45 -28.74 17.60
CA ALA A 814 57.97 -27.54 16.94
C ALA A 814 57.48 -26.25 17.67
N VAL A 815 58.41 -25.32 17.88
CA VAL A 815 58.09 -23.97 18.36
C VAL A 815 58.59 -22.98 17.33
N LEU A 816 57.64 -22.35 16.67
CA LEU A 816 57.90 -21.32 15.66
C LEU A 816 57.67 -19.94 16.29
N SER A 817 58.52 -19.00 15.96
CA SER A 817 58.41 -17.63 16.41
C SER A 817 58.53 -16.62 15.27
N THR A 818 57.97 -15.46 15.46
CA THR A 818 58.23 -14.30 14.61
C THR A 818 58.29 -13.03 15.48
N VAL A 819 59.04 -12.06 14.99
CA VAL A 819 59.13 -10.74 15.64
C VAL A 819 58.71 -9.67 14.64
N ASN A 820 57.61 -8.98 14.94
CA ASN A 820 57.09 -7.89 14.14
C ASN A 820 56.84 -6.66 15.05
N ASP A 821 57.40 -5.53 14.68
CA ASP A 821 57.31 -4.25 15.45
C ASP A 821 57.65 -4.40 16.94
N GLY A 822 58.69 -5.17 17.24
CA GLY A 822 59.11 -5.40 18.64
C GLY A 822 58.24 -6.32 19.47
N LYS A 823 57.24 -6.97 18.87
CA LYS A 823 56.37 -7.96 19.51
C LYS A 823 56.68 -9.35 19.01
N ILE A 824 56.81 -10.29 19.93
CA ILE A 824 57.00 -11.70 19.63
C ILE A 824 55.65 -12.40 19.49
N THR A 825 55.46 -13.17 18.43
CA THR A 825 54.36 -14.12 18.29
C THR A 825 54.98 -15.53 18.25
N LEU A 826 54.46 -16.42 19.07
CA LEU A 826 54.94 -17.79 19.21
C LEU A 826 53.84 -18.79 18.89
N LEU A 827 54.15 -19.88 18.20
CA LEU A 827 53.29 -21.03 17.98
C LEU A 827 54.06 -22.28 18.38
N ALA A 828 53.49 -23.12 19.25
CA ALA A 828 53.96 -24.48 19.50
C ALA A 828 52.98 -25.47 18.88
N VAL A 829 53.50 -26.49 18.20
CA VAL A 829 52.73 -27.61 17.72
C VAL A 829 53.37 -28.93 18.16
N CYS A 830 52.53 -29.88 18.51
CA CYS A 830 52.92 -31.22 18.88
C CYS A 830 52.22 -32.25 18.01
N GLY A 831 52.99 -33.12 17.37
CA GLY A 831 52.49 -34.24 16.61
C GLY A 831 51.76 -35.26 17.49
N LYS A 832 50.98 -36.15 16.88
CA LYS A 832 50.13 -37.11 17.62
C LYS A 832 50.91 -38.01 18.56
N GLU A 833 52.10 -38.42 18.18
CA GLU A 833 52.99 -39.24 19.00
C GLU A 833 53.64 -38.47 20.17
N ALA A 834 53.96 -37.19 19.94
CA ALA A 834 54.42 -36.31 21.00
C ALA A 834 53.34 -36.07 22.08
N VAL A 835 52.11 -35.84 21.63
CA VAL A 835 50.94 -35.66 22.51
C VAL A 835 50.64 -36.94 23.29
N ALA A 836 50.74 -38.13 22.63
CA ALA A 836 50.54 -39.42 23.29
C ALA A 836 51.59 -39.67 24.39
N LYS A 837 52.82 -39.15 24.28
CA LYS A 837 53.87 -39.18 25.30
C LYS A 837 53.76 -38.10 26.39
N GLY A 838 52.62 -37.34 26.39
CA GLY A 838 52.33 -36.36 27.43
C GLY A 838 52.88 -34.93 27.15
N ILE A 839 53.50 -34.72 25.99
CA ILE A 839 53.99 -33.40 25.58
C ILE A 839 52.79 -32.58 25.04
N LYS A 840 52.55 -31.42 25.65
CA LYS A 840 51.42 -30.55 25.27
C LYS A 840 51.92 -29.18 24.84
N ALA A 841 51.50 -28.79 23.64
CA ALA A 841 51.84 -27.47 23.06
C ALA A 841 51.44 -26.30 23.99
N GLY A 842 50.32 -26.43 24.71
CA GLY A 842 49.85 -25.43 25.67
C GLY A 842 50.80 -25.23 26.84
N ASP A 843 51.42 -26.31 27.34
CA ASP A 843 52.41 -26.27 28.45
C ASP A 843 53.74 -25.65 27.96
N ILE A 844 54.19 -26.01 26.78
CA ILE A 844 55.41 -25.44 26.13
C ILE A 844 55.24 -23.93 25.92
N ILE A 845 54.14 -23.51 25.28
CA ILE A 845 53.87 -22.11 25.01
C ILE A 845 53.79 -21.27 26.27
N LYS A 846 53.18 -21.81 27.35
CA LYS A 846 53.04 -21.12 28.63
C LYS A 846 54.40 -20.83 29.25
N ASN A 847 55.34 -21.78 29.19
CA ASN A 847 56.67 -21.63 29.74
C ASN A 847 57.54 -20.71 28.84
N VAL A 848 57.52 -20.90 27.54
CA VAL A 848 58.29 -20.07 26.57
C VAL A 848 57.85 -18.63 26.60
N THR A 849 56.53 -18.37 26.60
CA THR A 849 56.00 -16.98 26.66
C THR A 849 56.28 -16.27 27.98
N ALA A 850 56.31 -17.03 29.12
CA ALA A 850 56.67 -16.45 30.43
C ALA A 850 58.11 -15.89 30.46
N ILE A 851 59.08 -16.54 29.77
CA ILE A 851 60.44 -16.06 29.63
C ILE A 851 60.49 -14.74 28.82
N CYS A 852 59.67 -14.66 27.76
CA CYS A 852 59.56 -13.51 26.87
C CYS A 852 58.66 -12.37 27.45
N GLY A 853 58.27 -12.44 28.72
CA GLY A 853 57.42 -11.41 29.36
C GLY A 853 56.00 -11.34 28.78
N GLY A 854 55.43 -12.49 28.43
CA GLY A 854 54.15 -12.60 27.79
C GLY A 854 53.25 -13.68 28.34
N LYS A 855 52.20 -14.03 27.64
CA LYS A 855 51.23 -15.09 27.97
C LYS A 855 50.83 -15.88 26.73
N GLY A 856 50.53 -17.15 26.94
CA GLY A 856 50.04 -18.01 25.87
C GLY A 856 49.27 -19.20 26.36
N GLY A 857 48.64 -19.93 25.47
CA GLY A 857 47.90 -21.14 25.75
C GLY A 857 47.21 -21.68 24.52
N GLY A 858 46.64 -22.88 24.65
CA GLY A 858 45.97 -23.54 23.54
C GLY A 858 45.64 -24.98 23.84
N LYS A 859 45.41 -25.75 22.78
CA LYS A 859 45.13 -27.18 22.81
C LYS A 859 46.43 -27.99 23.00
N PRO A 860 46.33 -29.27 23.38
CA PRO A 860 47.53 -30.12 23.51
C PRO A 860 48.36 -30.24 22.25
N ASP A 861 47.77 -30.20 21.08
CA ASP A 861 48.39 -30.35 19.76
C ASP A 861 48.85 -29.01 19.12
N SER A 862 48.26 -27.88 19.55
CA SER A 862 48.60 -26.54 19.00
C SER A 862 48.28 -25.45 20.01
N ALA A 863 49.19 -24.54 20.26
CA ALA A 863 49.03 -23.43 21.16
C ALA A 863 49.78 -22.18 20.66
N MET A 864 49.20 -21.01 20.89
CA MET A 864 49.81 -19.72 20.54
C MET A 864 50.00 -18.82 21.74
N GLY A 865 50.96 -17.95 21.63
CA GLY A 865 51.20 -16.93 22.63
C GLY A 865 52.04 -15.80 22.08
N GLY A 866 52.28 -14.80 22.91
CA GLY A 866 53.06 -13.65 22.54
C GLY A 866 53.93 -13.15 23.70
N GLY A 867 54.96 -12.37 23.38
CA GLY A 867 55.88 -11.74 24.33
C GLY A 867 56.33 -10.38 23.87
N SER A 868 56.88 -9.61 24.82
CA SER A 868 57.41 -8.24 24.55
C SER A 868 58.93 -8.13 24.71
N ASP A 869 59.57 -9.12 25.33
CA ASP A 869 61.02 -9.10 25.56
C ASP A 869 61.76 -9.91 24.47
N VAL A 870 62.07 -9.19 23.39
CA VAL A 870 62.72 -9.79 22.19
C VAL A 870 64.13 -10.34 22.51
N LEU A 871 64.85 -9.71 23.49
CA LEU A 871 66.23 -10.13 23.84
C LEU A 871 66.26 -11.50 24.50
N LYS A 872 65.16 -11.95 25.05
CA LYS A 872 65.00 -13.28 25.70
C LYS A 872 64.41 -14.38 24.81
N LEU A 873 64.20 -14.09 23.52
CA LEU A 873 63.57 -15.02 22.60
C LEU A 873 64.42 -16.29 22.40
N ASP A 874 65.73 -16.10 22.21
CA ASP A 874 66.63 -17.22 22.00
C ASP A 874 66.78 -18.10 23.26
N ASP A 875 66.87 -17.51 24.46
CA ASP A 875 66.82 -18.22 25.72
C ASP A 875 65.50 -18.98 25.93
N ALA A 876 64.44 -18.41 25.51
CA ALA A 876 63.11 -19.06 25.62
C ALA A 876 62.93 -20.22 24.67
N LEU A 877 63.49 -20.09 23.44
CA LEU A 877 63.49 -21.19 22.44
C LEU A 877 64.46 -22.34 22.86
N ALA A 878 65.67 -22.00 23.42
CA ALA A 878 66.56 -22.99 23.96
C ALA A 878 65.97 -23.80 25.12
N LYS A 879 65.07 -23.25 25.86
CA LYS A 879 64.39 -23.92 27.00
C LYS A 879 63.42 -25.03 26.55
N VAL A 880 63.03 -25.07 25.29
CA VAL A 880 62.09 -26.09 24.72
C VAL A 880 62.64 -27.49 24.90
N ASP A 881 63.98 -27.69 24.66
CA ASP A 881 64.59 -28.97 24.82
C ASP A 881 64.54 -29.49 26.26
N ASP A 882 64.84 -28.61 27.23
CA ASP A 882 64.72 -28.96 28.64
C ASP A 882 63.30 -29.35 29.04
N LEU A 883 62.34 -28.60 28.55
CA LEU A 883 60.91 -28.87 28.84
C LEU A 883 60.42 -30.20 28.24
N VAL A 884 60.95 -30.58 27.09
CA VAL A 884 60.64 -31.86 26.47
C VAL A 884 61.39 -33.00 27.15
N ALA A 885 62.68 -32.81 27.49
CA ALA A 885 63.51 -33.79 28.19
C ALA A 885 62.95 -34.11 29.58
N GLU A 886 62.57 -33.10 30.34
CA GLU A 886 61.92 -33.25 31.68
C GLU A 886 60.66 -34.10 31.64
N LYS A 887 59.85 -33.93 30.59
CA LYS A 887 58.63 -34.72 30.42
C LYS A 887 58.88 -36.15 29.94
N LEU A 888 59.98 -36.38 29.23
CA LEU A 888 60.36 -37.70 28.78
C LEU A 888 61.18 -38.46 29.89
N GLY A 889 61.61 -37.80 30.95
CA GLY A 889 62.41 -38.36 32.01
C GLY A 889 63.88 -38.57 31.61
N LEU A 890 64.40 -37.76 30.66
CA LEU A 890 65.74 -37.77 30.08
C LEU A 890 66.68 -36.81 30.84
#